data_1ec0f552ea17dbe770ccf5ecd5626050
#
_entry.id   1ec0f552ea17dbe770ccf5ecd5626050
#
_cell.length_a   1.000
_cell.length_b   1.000
_cell.length_c   1.000
_cell.angle_alpha   90.00
_cell.angle_beta   90.00
_cell.angle_gamma   90.00
#
_symmetry.space_group_name_H-M   'P 1'
#
loop_
_entity.id
_entity.type
_entity.pdbx_description
1 polymer ?
#
loop_
_entity_poly.entity_id
_entity_poly.type
_entity_poly.pdbx_seq_one_letter_code
_entity_poly.pdbx_strand_id
1 'polypeptide(L)'
;MEVSEGTQRFIAQMGFKRMTPVQAIAIPLLLKQRDVAVEACTGSGKTLAFLIPTFEIMCRALEEGISRRPGSLQLMVGAAIIAPTRELATQIYEVFGTYLKTAKMEICQRLNAQLCVGGSDAKGAANALRRLAAQEATPPPLHLVAATPGRLRALLDLNEAPLNMKSLELLVFDEADSLLKLGFAMDVQAILSAVPKQRRTGLFSATLTTELQRVMKAGMRNPVHVCVRLKRPAENATEGALKVRKKQPEAIKDGNVEEEETKPAVSHELPTKLSNYYLQLPATERFGFLRHFLQTPEVRKGKTIVFFLTCATVDYFHVLLRELIDLRQVGKKGKKPDVIRIEKLHGQMDPTARSRAYEKFSKSPAEQGAVLLATDVAARGIDVEAVQWIVQVDPPTDPAAFVHRIGRTARAGQSGRALVLLLPHEDGYLPFLEKRGIQLEELPDELRVEDEAALTTLKRCKRMVETDRAVMLKSTKAFLSFVRAYQEHQLPFLFPFKDLDLGSLATGYALLRLPRLKEILGKQVKGFQQSEVDPASVPFKNKKQEKQRKEKLAKELEEKEQNKEEEKKAQLLKQKQAAKDAAKAEKNRTRTQKRQAKRNDREEQWQSLAKEETLAKKLRKGLITASQFESRLKRIASKESGDEDEDQADILDLSDEEPNQKTVNAKYAMQRRKRKKGKHKG
;
A
#
# COMPACT_ATOMS: atom_id res chain seq x y z
N MET A 1 -10.20 -13.49 40.77
CA MET A 1 -10.69 -12.24 40.24
C MET A 1 -12.19 -12.37 40.14
N GLU A 2 -12.90 -11.56 40.89
CA GLU A 2 -14.35 -11.57 40.86
C GLU A 2 -14.81 -10.71 39.69
N VAL A 3 -15.47 -11.35 38.72
CA VAL A 3 -16.18 -10.74 37.62
C VAL A 3 -17.68 -11.06 37.77
N SER A 4 -18.53 -10.25 37.17
CA SER A 4 -19.98 -10.44 37.23
C SER A 4 -20.40 -11.82 36.70
N GLU A 5 -21.55 -12.30 37.19
CA GLU A 5 -22.10 -13.59 36.76
C GLU A 5 -22.33 -13.63 35.23
N GLY A 6 -22.74 -12.51 34.62
CA GLY A 6 -22.87 -12.38 33.17
C GLY A 6 -21.56 -12.61 32.42
N THR A 7 -20.47 -12.05 32.93
CA THR A 7 -19.13 -12.27 32.36
C THR A 7 -18.67 -13.71 32.55
N GLN A 8 -18.96 -14.33 33.69
CA GLN A 8 -18.64 -15.75 33.93
C GLN A 8 -19.39 -16.66 32.95
N ARG A 9 -20.67 -16.45 32.73
CA ARG A 9 -21.48 -17.17 31.73
C ARG A 9 -20.92 -17.02 30.32
N PHE A 10 -20.55 -15.80 29.95
CA PHE A 10 -19.93 -15.55 28.64
C PHE A 10 -18.63 -16.30 28.45
N ILE A 11 -17.71 -16.25 29.42
CA ILE A 11 -16.41 -16.95 29.39
C ILE A 11 -16.64 -18.47 29.28
N ALA A 12 -17.59 -19.00 30.04
CA ALA A 12 -17.94 -20.44 30.01
C ALA A 12 -18.50 -20.87 28.63
N GLN A 13 -19.39 -20.06 28.03
CA GLN A 13 -19.92 -20.31 26.70
C GLN A 13 -18.85 -20.27 25.60
N MET A 14 -17.86 -19.38 25.73
CA MET A 14 -16.71 -19.32 24.82
C MET A 14 -15.72 -20.48 25.00
N GLY A 15 -15.93 -21.36 25.99
CA GLY A 15 -15.12 -22.55 26.25
C GLY A 15 -13.73 -22.27 26.85
N PHE A 16 -13.49 -21.06 27.34
CA PHE A 16 -12.19 -20.69 27.95
C PHE A 16 -12.15 -21.15 29.41
N LYS A 17 -11.14 -21.96 29.75
CA LYS A 17 -10.93 -22.51 31.11
C LYS A 17 -9.88 -21.76 31.92
N ARG A 18 -8.94 -21.09 31.26
CA ARG A 18 -7.82 -20.38 31.90
C ARG A 18 -7.55 -19.05 31.19
N MET A 19 -7.16 -18.05 31.94
CA MET A 19 -6.69 -16.78 31.39
C MET A 19 -5.33 -16.94 30.75
N THR A 20 -5.13 -16.24 29.65
CA THR A 20 -3.80 -16.08 29.06
C THR A 20 -2.96 -15.13 29.93
N PRO A 21 -1.60 -15.14 29.82
CA PRO A 21 -0.75 -14.23 30.59
C PRO A 21 -1.11 -12.74 30.39
N VAL A 22 -1.45 -12.33 29.17
CA VAL A 22 -1.86 -10.95 28.90
C VAL A 22 -3.17 -10.59 29.58
N GLN A 23 -4.12 -11.52 29.63
CA GLN A 23 -5.41 -11.33 30.31
C GLN A 23 -5.23 -11.24 31.83
N ALA A 24 -4.41 -12.13 32.41
CA ALA A 24 -4.14 -12.16 33.85
C ALA A 24 -3.53 -10.85 34.38
N ILE A 25 -2.77 -10.12 33.54
CA ILE A 25 -2.14 -8.87 33.94
C ILE A 25 -3.01 -7.65 33.57
N ALA A 26 -3.53 -7.60 32.34
CA ALA A 26 -4.21 -6.40 31.82
C ALA A 26 -5.61 -6.20 32.44
N ILE A 27 -6.38 -7.28 32.63
CA ILE A 27 -7.75 -7.16 33.14
C ILE A 27 -7.79 -6.52 34.56
N PRO A 28 -7.02 -6.98 35.56
CA PRO A 28 -7.04 -6.37 36.89
C PRO A 28 -6.58 -4.90 36.90
N LEU A 29 -5.63 -4.55 36.01
CA LEU A 29 -5.15 -3.17 35.90
C LEU A 29 -6.22 -2.22 35.39
N LEU A 30 -6.92 -2.58 34.30
CA LEU A 30 -8.01 -1.78 33.76
C LEU A 30 -9.19 -1.67 34.72
N LEU A 31 -9.53 -2.73 35.45
CA LEU A 31 -10.56 -2.70 36.46
C LEU A 31 -10.19 -1.78 37.66
N LYS A 32 -8.90 -1.65 37.98
CA LYS A 32 -8.35 -0.75 39.04
C LYS A 32 -8.11 0.68 38.55
N GLN A 33 -8.78 1.12 37.51
CA GLN A 33 -8.71 2.47 36.94
C GLN A 33 -7.30 2.93 36.49
N ARG A 34 -6.44 1.98 36.07
CA ARG A 34 -5.11 2.27 35.53
C ARG A 34 -5.14 2.31 34.00
N ASP A 35 -4.41 3.24 33.42
CA ASP A 35 -4.09 3.20 31.99
C ASP A 35 -3.04 2.11 31.76
N VAL A 36 -3.21 1.35 30.66
CA VAL A 36 -2.39 0.18 30.40
C VAL A 36 -1.88 0.20 28.95
N ALA A 37 -0.57 0.07 28.79
CA ALA A 37 0.05 -0.14 27.49
C ALA A 37 0.57 -1.58 27.40
N VAL A 38 -0.05 -2.38 26.57
CA VAL A 38 0.22 -3.82 26.43
C VAL A 38 0.97 -4.10 25.15
N GLU A 39 2.17 -4.66 25.32
CA GLU A 39 2.94 -5.25 24.22
C GLU A 39 2.81 -6.77 24.29
N ALA A 40 2.11 -7.34 23.32
CA ALA A 40 1.89 -8.78 23.24
C ALA A 40 1.64 -9.22 21.78
N CYS A 41 2.14 -10.40 21.42
CA CYS A 41 1.99 -10.95 20.08
C CYS A 41 0.52 -11.16 19.67
N THR A 42 0.27 -11.33 18.37
CA THR A 42 -1.06 -11.69 17.85
C THR A 42 -1.44 -13.09 18.36
N GLY A 43 -2.73 -13.29 18.65
CA GLY A 43 -3.22 -14.59 19.18
C GLY A 43 -3.00 -14.80 20.68
N SER A 44 -2.40 -13.84 21.41
CA SER A 44 -2.18 -13.94 22.87
C SER A 44 -3.43 -13.71 23.73
N GLY A 45 -4.58 -13.44 23.10
CA GLY A 45 -5.85 -13.19 23.81
C GLY A 45 -6.12 -11.74 24.19
N LYS A 46 -5.50 -10.76 23.49
CA LYS A 46 -5.67 -9.31 23.73
C LYS A 46 -7.12 -8.85 23.67
N THR A 47 -7.91 -9.38 22.73
CA THR A 47 -9.31 -8.98 22.54
C THR A 47 -10.13 -9.16 23.83
N LEU A 48 -10.03 -10.31 24.47
CA LEU A 48 -10.72 -10.52 25.75
C LEU A 48 -10.04 -9.78 26.90
N ALA A 49 -8.75 -9.50 26.82
CA ALA A 49 -8.03 -8.73 27.85
C ALA A 49 -8.56 -7.31 28.00
N PHE A 50 -9.13 -6.70 26.94
CA PHE A 50 -9.80 -5.42 27.05
C PHE A 50 -11.33 -5.53 27.06
N LEU A 51 -11.95 -6.52 26.40
CA LEU A 51 -13.42 -6.64 26.39
C LEU A 51 -14.00 -7.03 27.75
N ILE A 52 -13.36 -7.94 28.49
CA ILE A 52 -13.85 -8.33 29.83
C ILE A 52 -13.90 -7.11 30.77
N PRO A 53 -12.84 -6.29 30.94
CA PRO A 53 -12.97 -5.08 31.74
C PRO A 53 -13.94 -4.06 31.14
N THR A 54 -14.13 -4.01 29.81
CA THR A 54 -15.14 -3.15 29.19
C THR A 54 -16.54 -3.50 29.67
N PHE A 55 -16.90 -4.78 29.68
CA PHE A 55 -18.20 -5.25 30.18
C PHE A 55 -18.44 -4.84 31.62
N GLU A 56 -17.49 -5.14 32.49
CA GLU A 56 -17.57 -4.86 33.92
C GLU A 56 -17.66 -3.35 34.21
N ILE A 57 -16.86 -2.54 33.53
CA ILE A 57 -16.83 -1.09 33.68
C ILE A 57 -18.17 -0.46 33.24
N MET A 58 -18.71 -0.92 32.09
CA MET A 58 -19.99 -0.43 31.58
C MET A 58 -21.16 -0.84 32.48
N CYS A 59 -21.16 -2.05 33.02
CA CYS A 59 -22.17 -2.49 34.01
C CYS A 59 -22.14 -1.61 35.26
N ARG A 60 -20.96 -1.40 35.85
CA ARG A 60 -20.79 -0.54 37.04
C ARG A 60 -21.23 0.90 36.78
N ALA A 61 -20.89 1.47 35.62
CA ALA A 61 -21.32 2.81 35.24
C ALA A 61 -22.86 2.93 35.17
N LEU A 62 -23.56 1.88 34.74
CA LEU A 62 -25.03 1.85 34.75
C LEU A 62 -25.60 1.72 36.15
N GLU A 63 -24.96 0.99 37.07
CA GLU A 63 -25.34 0.86 38.47
C GLU A 63 -25.16 2.18 39.23
N GLU A 64 -24.11 2.93 38.97
CA GLU A 64 -23.83 4.24 39.55
C GLU A 64 -24.80 5.34 39.04
N GLY A 65 -25.55 5.06 38.01
CA GLY A 65 -26.61 5.93 37.48
C GLY A 65 -26.10 6.98 36.50
N ILE A 66 -26.23 6.70 35.21
CA ILE A 66 -25.94 7.66 34.12
C ILE A 66 -27.25 8.38 33.73
N SER A 67 -27.19 9.72 33.75
CA SER A 67 -28.30 10.55 33.32
C SER A 67 -28.07 11.17 31.95
N ARG A 68 -29.08 11.14 31.11
CA ARG A 68 -29.11 11.83 29.81
C ARG A 68 -29.94 13.12 29.95
N ARG A 69 -29.50 14.20 29.28
CA ARG A 69 -30.35 15.41 29.19
C ARG A 69 -31.61 15.09 28.41
N PRO A 70 -32.81 15.46 28.91
CA PRO A 70 -34.04 15.29 28.19
C PRO A 70 -33.95 15.91 26.78
N GLY A 71 -34.49 15.22 25.77
CA GLY A 71 -34.50 15.69 24.39
C GLY A 71 -33.17 15.59 23.62
N SER A 72 -32.10 15.06 24.21
CA SER A 72 -30.84 14.85 23.51
C SER A 72 -30.97 13.76 22.44
N LEU A 73 -30.54 14.04 21.22
CA LEU A 73 -30.47 13.09 20.09
C LEU A 73 -29.08 12.45 19.98
N GLN A 74 -28.39 12.29 21.10
CA GLN A 74 -27.07 11.72 21.18
C GLN A 74 -27.08 10.38 21.91
N LEU A 75 -26.38 9.36 21.37
CA LEU A 75 -26.16 8.09 22.06
C LEU A 75 -25.12 8.25 23.18
N MET A 76 -25.42 7.71 24.34
CA MET A 76 -24.51 7.72 25.49
C MET A 76 -23.41 6.69 25.30
N VAL A 77 -22.13 7.11 25.21
CA VAL A 77 -20.99 6.22 24.97
C VAL A 77 -20.25 5.95 26.27
N GLY A 78 -20.26 4.69 26.72
CA GLY A 78 -19.54 4.23 27.91
C GLY A 78 -18.14 3.71 27.59
N ALA A 79 -17.97 3.09 26.42
CA ALA A 79 -16.67 2.60 25.96
C ALA A 79 -16.50 2.82 24.46
N ALA A 80 -15.27 3.10 24.05
CA ALA A 80 -14.89 3.19 22.63
C ALA A 80 -13.66 2.34 22.36
N ILE A 81 -13.75 1.50 21.34
CA ILE A 81 -12.65 0.64 20.89
C ILE A 81 -12.31 1.00 19.44
N ILE A 82 -11.07 1.46 19.24
CA ILE A 82 -10.56 1.93 17.97
C ILE A 82 -9.72 0.82 17.35
N ALA A 83 -10.12 0.37 16.16
CA ALA A 83 -9.41 -0.66 15.40
C ALA A 83 -8.93 -0.11 14.05
N PRO A 84 -7.76 -0.55 13.52
CA PRO A 84 -7.21 -0.06 12.26
C PRO A 84 -8.03 -0.47 11.03
N THR A 85 -8.76 -1.57 11.11
CA THR A 85 -9.52 -2.12 9.98
C THR A 85 -11.00 -2.30 10.34
N ARG A 86 -11.85 -2.28 9.29
CA ARG A 86 -13.30 -2.48 9.45
C ARG A 86 -13.62 -3.88 9.98
N GLU A 87 -12.90 -4.86 9.48
CA GLU A 87 -13.07 -6.27 9.84
C GLU A 87 -12.80 -6.49 11.31
N LEU A 88 -11.72 -5.91 11.85
CA LEU A 88 -11.39 -6.00 13.27
C LEU A 88 -12.44 -5.28 14.14
N ALA A 89 -12.88 -4.09 13.71
CA ALA A 89 -13.96 -3.38 14.41
C ALA A 89 -15.27 -4.20 14.41
N THR A 90 -15.58 -4.87 13.29
CA THR A 90 -16.76 -5.74 13.18
C THR A 90 -16.64 -6.96 14.09
N GLN A 91 -15.49 -7.60 14.16
CA GLN A 91 -15.24 -8.73 15.08
C GLN A 91 -15.43 -8.33 16.55
N ILE A 92 -14.88 -7.17 16.95
CA ILE A 92 -15.06 -6.64 18.30
C ILE A 92 -16.55 -6.42 18.60
N TYR A 93 -17.27 -5.83 17.64
CA TYR A 93 -18.72 -5.61 17.73
C TYR A 93 -19.50 -6.93 17.88
N GLU A 94 -19.15 -7.97 17.10
CA GLU A 94 -19.78 -9.28 17.14
C GLU A 94 -19.52 -10.01 18.46
N VAL A 95 -18.30 -9.93 19.00
CA VAL A 95 -17.95 -10.52 20.30
C VAL A 95 -18.75 -9.84 21.42
N PHE A 96 -18.88 -8.50 21.38
CA PHE A 96 -19.74 -7.78 22.32
C PHE A 96 -21.22 -8.17 22.19
N GLY A 97 -21.72 -8.31 20.94
CA GLY A 97 -23.06 -8.81 20.69
C GLY A 97 -23.31 -10.22 21.24
N THR A 98 -22.29 -11.07 21.21
CA THR A 98 -22.35 -12.41 21.83
C THR A 98 -22.42 -12.30 23.35
N TYR A 99 -21.65 -11.39 23.96
CA TYR A 99 -21.77 -11.12 25.39
C TYR A 99 -23.19 -10.68 25.79
N LEU A 100 -23.78 -9.73 25.11
CA LEU A 100 -25.15 -9.25 25.40
C LEU A 100 -26.19 -10.39 25.37
N LYS A 101 -26.06 -11.30 24.42
CA LYS A 101 -26.95 -12.48 24.30
C LYS A 101 -26.77 -13.51 25.42
N THR A 102 -25.54 -13.62 25.95
CA THR A 102 -25.15 -14.68 26.87
C THR A 102 -25.28 -14.27 28.33
N ALA A 103 -24.98 -13.01 28.63
CA ALA A 103 -24.88 -12.53 30.02
C ALA A 103 -26.22 -12.64 30.78
N LYS A 104 -27.37 -12.44 30.12
CA LYS A 104 -28.74 -12.60 30.65
C LYS A 104 -29.00 -11.87 31.98
N MET A 105 -28.20 -10.82 32.28
CA MET A 105 -28.41 -9.96 33.44
C MET A 105 -29.35 -8.82 33.06
N GLU A 106 -30.22 -8.38 33.97
CA GLU A 106 -31.17 -7.28 33.73
C GLU A 106 -30.43 -6.00 33.32
N ILE A 107 -29.29 -5.69 33.98
CA ILE A 107 -28.49 -4.52 33.67
C ILE A 107 -27.89 -4.59 32.26
N CYS A 108 -27.60 -5.78 31.72
CA CYS A 108 -27.08 -5.97 30.37
C CYS A 108 -28.11 -5.62 29.28
N GLN A 109 -29.43 -5.57 29.60
CA GLN A 109 -30.47 -5.12 28.67
C GLN A 109 -30.34 -3.63 28.36
N ARG A 110 -29.65 -2.87 29.23
CA ARG A 110 -29.32 -1.45 29.04
C ARG A 110 -27.97 -1.23 28.41
N LEU A 111 -27.25 -2.28 28.02
CA LEU A 111 -26.03 -2.18 27.24
C LEU A 111 -26.33 -2.37 25.75
N ASN A 112 -25.68 -1.60 24.92
CA ASN A 112 -25.84 -1.71 23.47
C ASN A 112 -24.48 -1.54 22.76
N ALA A 113 -24.40 -1.82 21.47
CA ALA A 113 -23.20 -1.63 20.68
C ALA A 113 -23.48 -0.89 19.38
N GLN A 114 -22.49 -0.10 18.93
CA GLN A 114 -22.53 0.60 17.65
C GLN A 114 -21.27 0.36 16.87
N LEU A 115 -21.43 -0.02 15.60
CA LEU A 115 -20.33 -0.21 14.65
C LEU A 115 -20.16 1.04 13.79
N CYS A 116 -19.06 1.78 14.00
CA CYS A 116 -18.75 3.03 13.30
C CYS A 116 -17.56 2.84 12.35
N VAL A 117 -17.81 2.29 11.16
CA VAL A 117 -16.76 2.04 10.16
C VAL A 117 -16.99 2.85 8.88
N GLY A 118 -15.90 3.15 8.15
CA GLY A 118 -15.98 3.89 6.88
C GLY A 118 -16.75 3.13 5.79
N GLY A 119 -17.05 3.78 4.67
CA GLY A 119 -17.65 3.16 3.47
C GLY A 119 -19.07 3.63 3.14
N SER A 120 -19.74 4.33 4.03
CA SER A 120 -21.01 5.05 3.80
C SER A 120 -20.78 6.56 3.97
N ASP A 121 -21.76 7.38 3.62
CA ASP A 121 -21.71 8.81 3.93
C ASP A 121 -21.74 9.04 5.46
N ALA A 122 -20.90 9.98 5.93
CA ALA A 122 -20.79 10.30 7.36
C ALA A 122 -22.09 10.95 7.88
N LYS A 123 -22.69 11.82 7.08
CA LYS A 123 -23.97 12.48 7.45
C LYS A 123 -25.13 11.49 7.53
N GLY A 124 -25.21 10.55 6.58
CA GLY A 124 -26.19 9.48 6.61
C GLY A 124 -26.05 8.58 7.83
N ALA A 125 -24.81 8.19 8.19
CA ALA A 125 -24.53 7.43 9.40
C ALA A 125 -24.92 8.22 10.67
N ALA A 126 -24.58 9.51 10.73
CA ALA A 126 -24.97 10.36 11.86
C ALA A 126 -26.48 10.47 12.04
N ASN A 127 -27.22 10.64 10.95
CA ASN A 127 -28.68 10.68 10.99
C ASN A 127 -29.28 9.35 11.45
N ALA A 128 -28.71 8.21 11.06
CA ALA A 128 -29.14 6.90 11.55
C ALA A 128 -28.94 6.77 13.08
N LEU A 129 -27.78 7.22 13.59
CA LEU A 129 -27.49 7.21 15.03
C LEU A 129 -28.41 8.15 15.81
N ARG A 130 -28.75 9.33 15.28
CA ARG A 130 -29.70 10.26 15.89
C ARG A 130 -31.12 9.67 15.96
N ARG A 131 -31.57 9.00 14.89
CA ARG A 131 -32.87 8.30 14.88
C ARG A 131 -32.92 7.20 15.94
N LEU A 132 -31.83 6.44 16.06
CA LEU A 132 -31.68 5.42 17.09
C LEU A 132 -31.81 6.05 18.49
N ALA A 133 -31.05 7.13 18.74
CA ALA A 133 -31.10 7.84 20.01
C ALA A 133 -32.51 8.40 20.36
N ALA A 134 -33.28 8.81 19.37
CA ALA A 134 -34.66 9.27 19.56
C ALA A 134 -35.64 8.15 19.94
N GLN A 135 -35.32 6.91 19.60
CA GLN A 135 -36.17 5.72 19.87
C GLN A 135 -35.79 4.99 21.18
N GLU A 136 -34.69 5.40 21.84
CA GLU A 136 -34.23 4.74 23.05
C GLU A 136 -35.17 4.98 24.26
N ALA A 137 -35.29 3.93 25.06
CA ALA A 137 -36.06 3.96 26.31
C ALA A 137 -35.45 4.90 27.37
N THR A 138 -36.23 5.27 28.33
CA THR A 138 -35.81 6.03 29.52
C THR A 138 -35.85 5.09 30.73
N PRO A 139 -34.70 4.87 31.43
CA PRO A 139 -33.36 5.47 31.24
C PRO A 139 -32.65 4.94 30.02
N PRO A 140 -31.77 5.78 29.37
CA PRO A 140 -31.15 5.44 28.12
C PRO A 140 -30.08 4.32 28.28
N PRO A 141 -29.88 3.50 27.25
CA PRO A 141 -28.81 2.50 27.23
C PRO A 141 -27.42 3.15 27.10
N LEU A 142 -26.42 2.43 27.58
CA LEU A 142 -25.02 2.79 27.43
C LEU A 142 -24.40 2.01 26.29
N HIS A 143 -23.72 2.71 25.37
CA HIS A 143 -23.19 2.12 24.14
C HIS A 143 -21.69 1.85 24.21
N LEU A 144 -21.29 0.67 23.70
CA LEU A 144 -19.95 0.43 23.19
C LEU A 144 -19.87 0.92 21.74
N VAL A 145 -18.89 1.71 21.42
CA VAL A 145 -18.57 2.11 20.03
C VAL A 145 -17.34 1.36 19.54
N ALA A 146 -17.51 0.42 18.62
CA ALA A 146 -16.42 -0.19 17.87
C ALA A 146 -16.22 0.60 16.55
N ALA A 147 -15.03 1.19 16.35
CA ALA A 147 -14.84 2.15 15.29
C ALA A 147 -13.50 2.06 14.56
N THR A 148 -13.48 2.53 13.31
CA THR A 148 -12.23 2.92 12.64
C THR A 148 -11.95 4.41 12.88
N PRO A 149 -10.65 4.83 12.98
CA PRO A 149 -10.29 6.19 13.39
C PRO A 149 -10.96 7.28 12.56
N GLY A 150 -10.80 7.24 11.23
CA GLY A 150 -11.35 8.27 10.35
C GLY A 150 -12.87 8.39 10.41
N ARG A 151 -13.62 7.29 10.66
CA ARG A 151 -15.07 7.34 10.80
C ARG A 151 -15.49 7.96 12.14
N LEU A 152 -14.84 7.55 13.22
CA LEU A 152 -15.14 8.11 14.54
C LEU A 152 -14.86 9.61 14.57
N ARG A 153 -13.69 10.02 14.05
CA ARG A 153 -13.34 11.45 13.91
C ARG A 153 -14.42 12.20 13.11
N ALA A 154 -14.79 11.69 11.93
CA ALA A 154 -15.79 12.34 11.09
C ALA A 154 -17.18 12.49 11.78
N LEU A 155 -17.53 11.59 12.71
CA LEU A 155 -18.75 11.69 13.50
C LEU A 155 -18.62 12.70 14.66
N LEU A 156 -17.43 12.80 15.26
CA LEU A 156 -17.14 13.74 16.35
C LEU A 156 -16.96 15.19 15.85
N ASP A 157 -16.45 15.37 14.64
CA ASP A 157 -16.23 16.68 14.00
C ASP A 157 -17.55 17.33 13.50
N LEU A 158 -18.69 16.64 13.55
CA LEU A 158 -19.98 17.22 13.18
C LEU A 158 -20.45 18.22 14.24
N ASN A 159 -21.00 19.36 13.82
CA ASN A 159 -21.53 20.41 14.70
C ASN A 159 -22.56 19.86 15.72
N GLU A 160 -23.32 18.85 15.31
CA GLU A 160 -24.24 18.08 16.17
C GLU A 160 -23.77 16.62 16.18
N ALA A 161 -22.71 16.33 16.93
CA ALA A 161 -22.20 14.97 17.01
C ALA A 161 -23.29 14.01 17.54
N PRO A 162 -23.52 12.86 16.88
CA PRO A 162 -24.55 11.90 17.30
C PRO A 162 -24.15 11.09 18.52
N LEU A 163 -22.87 11.20 18.95
CA LEU A 163 -22.30 10.45 20.04
C LEU A 163 -21.97 11.39 21.22
N ASN A 164 -22.46 11.08 22.39
CA ASN A 164 -22.12 11.77 23.63
C ASN A 164 -20.96 11.04 24.31
N MET A 165 -19.74 11.59 24.17
CA MET A 165 -18.53 11.01 24.74
C MET A 165 -18.29 11.40 26.21
N LYS A 166 -19.15 12.23 26.83
CA LYS A 166 -18.96 12.70 28.22
C LYS A 166 -19.00 11.58 29.24
N SER A 167 -19.72 10.50 28.94
CA SER A 167 -19.85 9.30 29.79
C SER A 167 -18.80 8.23 29.45
N LEU A 168 -17.77 8.57 28.68
CA LEU A 168 -16.75 7.60 28.27
C LEU A 168 -15.85 7.23 29.44
N GLU A 169 -15.96 6.00 29.88
CA GLU A 169 -15.16 5.41 30.95
C GLU A 169 -13.89 4.72 30.45
N LEU A 170 -13.95 4.11 29.27
CA LEU A 170 -12.85 3.35 28.69
C LEU A 170 -12.65 3.65 27.22
N LEU A 171 -11.41 3.99 26.86
CA LEU A 171 -10.93 4.10 25.48
C LEU A 171 -9.88 3.04 25.22
N VAL A 172 -10.06 2.23 24.16
CA VAL A 172 -9.09 1.21 23.78
C VAL A 172 -8.62 1.45 22.35
N PHE A 173 -7.30 1.35 22.15
CA PHE A 173 -6.66 1.28 20.84
C PHE A 173 -6.14 -0.14 20.64
N ASP A 174 -6.74 -0.88 19.71
CA ASP A 174 -6.30 -2.22 19.35
C ASP A 174 -5.44 -2.16 18.07
N GLU A 175 -4.41 -3.01 18.02
CA GLU A 175 -3.37 -2.98 16.98
C GLU A 175 -2.81 -1.54 16.77
N ALA A 176 -2.44 -0.87 17.85
CA ALA A 176 -2.10 0.54 17.84
C ALA A 176 -0.89 0.89 16.95
N ASP A 177 0.08 -0.01 16.78
CA ASP A 177 1.16 0.13 15.80
C ASP A 177 0.62 0.15 14.36
N SER A 178 -0.40 -0.63 14.07
CA SER A 178 -1.08 -0.64 12.77
C SER A 178 -1.85 0.65 12.52
N LEU A 179 -2.46 1.25 13.54
CA LEU A 179 -3.14 2.55 13.41
C LEU A 179 -2.18 3.65 12.92
N LEU A 180 -0.96 3.71 13.48
CA LEU A 180 0.03 4.70 13.07
C LEU A 180 0.61 4.40 11.68
N LYS A 181 0.96 3.15 11.40
CA LYS A 181 1.50 2.72 10.09
C LYS A 181 0.53 2.95 8.93
N LEU A 182 -0.79 2.92 9.19
CA LEU A 182 -1.82 3.23 8.19
C LEU A 182 -2.10 4.72 8.04
N GLY A 183 -1.36 5.59 8.74
CA GLY A 183 -1.48 7.04 8.62
C GLY A 183 -2.58 7.68 9.46
N PHE A 184 -3.16 6.96 10.42
CA PHE A 184 -4.24 7.48 11.27
C PHE A 184 -3.75 8.30 12.47
N ALA A 185 -2.48 8.72 12.52
CA ALA A 185 -1.91 9.47 13.64
C ALA A 185 -2.72 10.76 13.95
N MET A 186 -3.11 11.51 12.91
CA MET A 186 -3.91 12.73 13.06
C MET A 186 -5.33 12.44 13.55
N ASP A 187 -5.94 11.34 13.07
CA ASP A 187 -7.29 10.94 13.50
C ASP A 187 -7.27 10.51 14.97
N VAL A 188 -6.26 9.73 15.38
CA VAL A 188 -6.07 9.30 16.77
C VAL A 188 -5.89 10.52 17.69
N GLN A 189 -5.08 11.50 17.30
CA GLN A 189 -4.87 12.72 18.07
C GLN A 189 -6.15 13.56 18.18
N ALA A 190 -6.91 13.69 17.11
CA ALA A 190 -8.21 14.38 17.11
C ALA A 190 -9.22 13.70 18.06
N ILE A 191 -9.30 12.35 18.00
CA ILE A 191 -10.15 11.57 18.90
C ILE A 191 -9.73 11.79 20.37
N LEU A 192 -8.42 11.70 20.69
CA LEU A 192 -7.90 11.93 22.02
C LEU A 192 -8.24 13.32 22.57
N SER A 193 -8.30 14.32 21.69
CA SER A 193 -8.68 15.70 22.06
C SER A 193 -10.18 15.87 22.28
N ALA A 194 -11.01 15.07 21.62
CA ALA A 194 -12.47 15.16 21.68
C ALA A 194 -13.11 14.38 22.85
N VAL A 195 -12.34 13.48 23.50
CA VAL A 195 -12.86 12.63 24.57
C VAL A 195 -12.46 13.14 25.98
N PRO A 196 -13.22 12.83 27.04
CA PRO A 196 -12.92 13.28 28.41
C PRO A 196 -11.51 12.86 28.84
N LYS A 197 -10.83 13.73 29.60
CA LYS A 197 -9.53 13.40 30.17
C LYS A 197 -9.61 12.38 31.31
N GLN A 198 -10.70 12.38 32.05
CA GLN A 198 -10.97 11.44 33.16
C GLN A 198 -11.57 10.15 32.63
N ARG A 199 -10.76 9.36 31.92
CA ARG A 199 -11.11 8.04 31.39
C ARG A 199 -9.99 7.07 31.66
N ARG A 200 -10.24 5.78 31.53
CA ARG A 200 -9.20 4.75 31.43
C ARG A 200 -8.80 4.61 29.96
N THR A 201 -7.52 4.41 29.70
CA THR A 201 -7.04 4.18 28.33
C THR A 201 -6.25 2.88 28.26
N GLY A 202 -6.67 1.97 27.39
CA GLY A 202 -5.98 0.73 27.06
C GLY A 202 -5.35 0.83 25.67
N LEU A 203 -4.05 0.59 25.58
CA LEU A 203 -3.34 0.52 24.31
C LEU A 203 -2.80 -0.88 24.13
N PHE A 204 -3.22 -1.57 23.07
CA PHE A 204 -2.82 -2.94 22.77
C PHE A 204 -2.10 -2.96 21.42
N SER A 205 -0.87 -3.47 21.42
CA SER A 205 -0.01 -3.50 20.24
C SER A 205 0.85 -4.77 20.23
N ALA A 206 1.34 -5.14 19.05
CA ALA A 206 2.38 -6.15 18.95
C ALA A 206 3.77 -5.56 19.17
N THR A 207 3.95 -4.27 18.90
CA THR A 207 5.22 -3.55 19.06
C THR A 207 4.99 -2.16 19.65
N LEU A 208 5.88 -1.70 20.53
CA LEU A 208 5.87 -0.35 21.09
C LEU A 208 6.92 0.52 20.36
N THR A 209 6.52 1.15 19.27
CA THR A 209 7.39 2.07 18.50
C THR A 209 7.53 3.43 19.20
N THR A 210 8.57 4.19 18.85
CA THR A 210 8.78 5.56 19.38
C THR A 210 7.62 6.50 19.06
N GLU A 211 6.98 6.35 17.90
CA GLU A 211 5.78 7.11 17.53
C GLU A 211 4.60 6.77 18.43
N LEU A 212 4.41 5.47 18.74
CA LEU A 212 3.37 5.02 19.64
C LEU A 212 3.59 5.55 21.07
N GLN A 213 4.83 5.62 21.53
CA GLN A 213 5.18 6.24 22.83
C GLN A 213 4.81 7.72 22.87
N ARG A 214 4.93 8.47 21.76
CA ARG A 214 4.46 9.87 21.69
C ARG A 214 2.95 9.97 21.85
N VAL A 215 2.19 9.10 21.18
CA VAL A 215 0.72 9.03 21.33
C VAL A 215 0.33 8.67 22.76
N MET A 216 1.05 7.73 23.39
CA MET A 216 0.84 7.36 24.79
C MET A 216 1.04 8.57 25.73
N LYS A 217 2.13 9.33 25.57
CA LYS A 217 2.41 10.52 26.36
C LYS A 217 1.30 11.59 26.23
N ALA A 218 0.70 11.71 25.05
CA ALA A 218 -0.37 12.68 24.79
C ALA A 218 -1.74 12.24 25.31
N GLY A 219 -2.02 10.93 25.34
CA GLY A 219 -3.35 10.39 25.59
C GLY A 219 -3.55 9.56 26.84
N MET A 220 -2.48 9.17 27.56
CA MET A 220 -2.52 8.27 28.72
C MET A 220 -1.92 8.90 29.97
N ARG A 221 -2.43 8.49 31.14
CA ARG A 221 -1.98 8.97 32.44
C ARG A 221 -1.18 7.90 33.17
N ASN A 222 0.13 8.06 33.26
CA ASN A 222 1.05 7.13 33.91
C ASN A 222 0.73 5.66 33.57
N PRO A 223 0.76 5.28 32.29
CA PRO A 223 0.34 3.95 31.88
C PRO A 223 1.26 2.88 32.45
N VAL A 224 0.67 1.78 32.88
CA VAL A 224 1.41 0.59 33.25
C VAL A 224 1.85 -0.12 31.98
N HIS A 225 3.14 -0.25 31.78
CA HIS A 225 3.69 -1.00 30.65
C HIS A 225 3.67 -2.50 30.96
N VAL A 226 2.94 -3.25 30.16
CA VAL A 226 2.82 -4.71 30.24
C VAL A 226 3.48 -5.31 29.00
N CYS A 227 4.63 -5.92 29.17
CA CYS A 227 5.31 -6.67 28.13
C CYS A 227 5.16 -8.16 28.44
N VAL A 228 4.39 -8.88 27.63
CA VAL A 228 4.18 -10.31 27.79
C VAL A 228 5.09 -11.05 26.81
N ARG A 229 6.16 -11.65 27.34
CA ARG A 229 7.09 -12.49 26.61
C ARG A 229 6.79 -13.96 26.93
N LEU A 230 6.51 -14.76 25.90
CA LEU A 230 6.38 -16.20 26.04
C LEU A 230 7.80 -16.80 25.97
N LYS A 231 8.27 -17.45 27.04
CA LYS A 231 9.53 -18.21 26.98
C LYS A 231 9.30 -19.52 26.20
N ARG A 232 10.20 -19.84 25.26
CA ARG A 232 10.32 -21.24 24.79
C ARG A 232 10.76 -22.09 25.99
N PRO A 233 10.19 -23.29 26.18
CA PRO A 233 10.78 -24.23 27.12
C PRO A 233 12.17 -24.60 26.55
N ALA A 234 13.23 -24.18 27.20
CA ALA A 234 14.50 -24.87 27.07
C ALA A 234 14.26 -26.29 27.60
N GLU A 235 14.77 -27.27 26.96
CA GLU A 235 14.53 -28.70 27.25
C GLU A 235 14.89 -29.13 28.69
N ASN A 236 15.36 -28.25 29.56
CA ASN A 236 15.64 -28.48 30.97
C ASN A 236 15.49 -27.19 31.78
N ALA A 237 14.29 -26.75 32.11
CA ALA A 237 14.11 -25.77 33.18
C ALA A 237 12.70 -25.83 33.81
N THR A 238 12.69 -26.22 35.04
CA THR A 238 11.62 -26.08 36.04
C THR A 238 11.07 -24.67 36.10
N GLU A 239 9.73 -24.57 36.15
CA GLU A 239 8.85 -23.44 36.48
C GLU A 239 9.30 -22.00 36.16
N GLY A 240 8.61 -21.42 35.19
CA GLY A 240 8.88 -20.09 34.68
C GLY A 240 8.49 -18.93 35.61
N ALA A 241 9.46 -18.17 36.03
CA ALA A 241 9.25 -16.90 36.74
C ALA A 241 8.79 -15.80 35.77
N LEU A 242 7.61 -15.25 35.96
CA LEU A 242 7.07 -14.04 35.34
C LEU A 242 7.89 -12.83 35.82
N LYS A 243 8.72 -12.23 34.96
CA LYS A 243 9.37 -10.95 35.27
C LYS A 243 8.46 -9.81 34.84
N VAL A 244 7.72 -9.26 35.81
CA VAL A 244 7.05 -7.97 35.70
C VAL A 244 8.11 -6.89 35.93
N ARG A 245 8.58 -6.20 34.90
CA ARG A 245 9.39 -4.97 35.09
C ARG A 245 8.43 -3.81 35.35
N LYS A 246 8.27 -3.46 36.64
CA LYS A 246 7.80 -2.14 37.03
C LYS A 246 8.95 -1.15 36.84
N LYS A 247 9.06 -0.49 35.69
CA LYS A 247 9.85 0.72 35.56
C LYS A 247 8.99 1.87 36.07
N GLN A 248 9.35 2.41 37.25
CA GLN A 248 8.95 3.75 37.65
C GLN A 248 9.61 4.75 36.64
N PRO A 249 8.97 5.88 36.33
CA PRO A 249 9.59 6.91 35.51
C PRO A 249 10.72 7.57 36.32
N GLU A 250 11.96 7.24 36.00
CA GLU A 250 13.10 8.03 36.46
C GLU A 250 13.06 9.38 35.74
N ALA A 251 13.11 10.44 36.54
CA ALA A 251 13.22 11.81 36.04
C ALA A 251 14.53 11.94 35.26
N ILE A 252 14.42 12.37 34.02
CA ILE A 252 15.56 12.69 33.16
C ILE A 252 16.19 13.96 33.73
N LYS A 253 17.38 13.83 34.37
CA LYS A 253 18.30 14.92 34.59
C LYS A 253 19.10 15.13 33.31
N ASP A 254 19.14 16.38 32.86
CA ASP A 254 19.95 16.82 31.72
C ASP A 254 21.44 16.55 31.97
N GLY A 255 22.11 16.03 30.96
CA GLY A 255 23.56 16.05 30.89
C GLY A 255 24.22 14.73 30.47
N ASN A 256 24.86 14.79 29.31
CA ASN A 256 25.82 13.85 28.71
C ASN A 256 25.30 12.49 28.20
N VAL A 257 25.15 12.44 26.90
CA VAL A 257 24.97 11.21 26.10
C VAL A 257 26.37 10.62 25.85
N GLU A 258 26.76 9.62 26.62
CA GLU A 258 27.72 8.64 26.18
C GLU A 258 26.96 7.54 25.44
N GLU A 259 27.30 7.34 24.17
CA GLU A 259 26.76 6.30 23.32
C GLU A 259 27.23 4.93 23.79
N GLU A 260 26.46 4.25 24.63
CA GLU A 260 26.57 2.81 24.80
C GLU A 260 25.66 2.08 23.81
N GLU A 261 26.27 1.63 22.72
CA GLU A 261 25.71 0.67 21.77
C GLU A 261 25.52 -0.70 22.45
N THR A 262 24.33 -0.94 23.00
CA THR A 262 23.76 -2.30 23.08
C THR A 262 22.24 -2.19 23.19
N LYS A 263 21.58 -1.91 22.06
CA LYS A 263 20.13 -2.14 21.94
C LYS A 263 19.89 -3.64 21.98
N PRO A 264 19.13 -4.19 22.96
CA PRO A 264 18.78 -5.61 22.92
C PRO A 264 17.97 -5.86 21.65
N ALA A 265 18.40 -6.83 20.85
CA ALA A 265 17.68 -7.29 19.67
C ALA A 265 16.22 -7.54 20.07
N VAL A 266 15.29 -6.93 19.34
CA VAL A 266 13.84 -7.13 19.53
C VAL A 266 13.54 -8.57 19.12
N SER A 267 13.49 -9.50 20.08
CA SER A 267 13.09 -10.88 19.83
C SER A 267 11.57 -10.92 19.74
N HIS A 268 11.05 -11.20 18.56
CA HIS A 268 9.64 -11.48 18.36
C HIS A 268 9.35 -12.94 18.72
N GLU A 269 8.47 -13.16 19.69
CA GLU A 269 8.09 -14.50 20.08
C GLU A 269 6.91 -15.02 19.24
N LEU A 270 7.06 -16.22 18.71
CA LEU A 270 6.09 -16.92 17.87
C LEU A 270 5.31 -17.95 18.68
N PRO A 271 4.09 -18.34 18.25
CA PRO A 271 3.37 -19.47 18.84
C PRO A 271 4.22 -20.75 18.81
N THR A 272 4.21 -21.52 19.91
CA THR A 272 5.07 -22.71 20.08
C THR A 272 4.81 -23.84 19.08
N LYS A 273 3.63 -23.86 18.44
CA LYS A 273 3.22 -24.87 17.45
C LYS A 273 3.23 -24.35 16.00
N LEU A 274 4.01 -23.30 15.73
CA LEU A 274 4.15 -22.72 14.40
C LEU A 274 5.45 -23.22 13.76
N SER A 275 5.32 -23.89 12.61
CA SER A 275 6.46 -24.26 11.75
C SER A 275 6.59 -23.22 10.65
N ASN A 276 7.80 -22.66 10.50
CA ASN A 276 8.07 -21.64 9.48
C ASN A 276 9.02 -22.23 8.43
N TYR A 277 8.64 -22.10 7.18
CA TYR A 277 9.39 -22.57 6.03
C TYR A 277 9.76 -21.43 5.10
N TYR A 278 10.85 -21.62 4.36
CA TYR A 278 11.21 -20.76 3.23
C TYR A 278 11.47 -21.61 1.98
N LEU A 279 11.34 -20.99 0.82
CA LEU A 279 11.73 -21.55 -0.46
C LEU A 279 12.25 -20.43 -1.35
N GLN A 280 13.44 -20.62 -1.93
CA GLN A 280 14.01 -19.70 -2.92
C GLN A 280 13.63 -20.14 -4.32
N LEU A 281 13.02 -19.25 -5.08
CA LEU A 281 12.58 -19.51 -6.45
C LEU A 281 12.80 -18.28 -7.35
N PRO A 282 13.19 -18.48 -8.61
CA PRO A 282 13.19 -17.42 -9.59
C PRO A 282 11.76 -16.89 -9.82
N ALA A 283 11.65 -15.63 -10.23
CA ALA A 283 10.34 -14.98 -10.42
C ALA A 283 9.44 -15.72 -11.43
N THR A 284 10.03 -16.42 -12.40
CA THR A 284 9.34 -17.22 -13.42
C THR A 284 8.60 -18.44 -12.86
N GLU A 285 9.03 -18.97 -11.74
CA GLU A 285 8.51 -20.21 -11.16
C GLU A 285 7.54 -20.00 -10.02
N ARG A 286 7.61 -18.82 -9.34
CA ARG A 286 6.81 -18.51 -8.14
C ARG A 286 5.32 -18.76 -8.30
N PHE A 287 4.72 -18.36 -9.42
CA PHE A 287 3.29 -18.56 -9.63
C PHE A 287 2.96 -20.03 -9.95
N GLY A 288 3.80 -20.70 -10.73
CA GLY A 288 3.67 -22.13 -11.02
C GLY A 288 3.73 -22.95 -9.75
N PHE A 289 4.74 -22.70 -8.92
CA PHE A 289 4.85 -23.29 -7.60
C PHE A 289 3.59 -23.05 -6.75
N LEU A 290 3.16 -21.80 -6.58
CA LEU A 290 1.98 -21.45 -5.78
C LEU A 290 0.74 -22.22 -6.24
N ARG A 291 0.49 -22.29 -7.55
CA ARG A 291 -0.65 -23.02 -8.11
C ARG A 291 -0.62 -24.49 -7.72
N HIS A 292 0.52 -25.14 -7.89
CA HIS A 292 0.67 -26.58 -7.57
C HIS A 292 0.64 -26.83 -6.07
N PHE A 293 1.31 -26.00 -5.27
CA PHE A 293 1.30 -26.07 -3.81
C PHE A 293 -0.12 -26.03 -3.23
N LEU A 294 -0.96 -25.12 -3.72
CA LEU A 294 -2.36 -25.02 -3.30
C LEU A 294 -3.22 -26.24 -3.70
N GLN A 295 -2.75 -27.08 -4.63
CA GLN A 295 -3.43 -28.31 -5.06
C GLN A 295 -2.90 -29.58 -4.37
N THR A 296 -1.81 -29.50 -3.60
CA THR A 296 -1.32 -30.65 -2.85
C THR A 296 -2.38 -31.15 -1.87
N PRO A 297 -2.50 -32.47 -1.66
CA PRO A 297 -3.54 -33.05 -0.78
C PRO A 297 -3.52 -32.49 0.64
N GLU A 298 -2.35 -32.10 1.12
CA GLU A 298 -2.13 -31.56 2.45
C GLU A 298 -2.62 -30.12 2.61
N VAL A 299 -2.40 -29.28 1.59
CA VAL A 299 -2.78 -27.86 1.60
C VAL A 299 -4.24 -27.68 1.16
N ARG A 300 -4.68 -28.49 0.22
CA ARG A 300 -6.01 -28.41 -0.40
C ARG A 300 -7.17 -28.58 0.58
N LYS A 301 -7.02 -29.37 1.64
CA LYS A 301 -8.09 -29.68 2.59
C LYS A 301 -8.30 -28.61 3.67
N GLY A 302 -7.46 -27.58 3.71
CA GLY A 302 -7.48 -26.58 4.77
C GLY A 302 -7.73 -25.16 4.30
N LYS A 303 -7.77 -24.23 5.25
CA LYS A 303 -7.80 -22.79 4.98
C LYS A 303 -6.37 -22.28 4.82
N THR A 304 -6.12 -21.59 3.72
CA THR A 304 -4.82 -20.98 3.40
C THR A 304 -4.99 -19.49 3.14
N ILE A 305 -4.15 -18.65 3.75
CA ILE A 305 -4.05 -17.23 3.42
C ILE A 305 -2.76 -16.99 2.65
N VAL A 306 -2.87 -16.38 1.48
CA VAL A 306 -1.74 -16.06 0.59
C VAL A 306 -1.53 -14.55 0.56
N PHE A 307 -0.37 -14.08 1.01
CA PHE A 307 -0.02 -12.68 1.06
C PHE A 307 0.77 -12.23 -0.17
N PHE A 308 0.33 -11.12 -0.72
CA PHE A 308 0.99 -10.40 -1.80
C PHE A 308 1.31 -8.97 -1.37
N LEU A 309 2.31 -8.38 -2.02
CA LEU A 309 2.79 -7.04 -1.70
C LEU A 309 1.78 -5.95 -2.10
N THR A 310 1.04 -6.13 -3.21
CA THR A 310 0.15 -5.08 -3.75
C THR A 310 -1.26 -5.56 -4.08
N CYS A 311 -2.22 -4.63 -4.04
CA CYS A 311 -3.61 -4.92 -4.41
C CYS A 311 -3.75 -5.38 -5.88
N ALA A 312 -2.94 -4.80 -6.78
CA ALA A 312 -2.98 -5.16 -8.19
C ALA A 312 -2.46 -6.58 -8.45
N THR A 313 -1.47 -7.02 -7.67
CA THR A 313 -0.96 -8.39 -7.71
C THR A 313 -2.02 -9.39 -7.23
N VAL A 314 -2.73 -9.06 -6.15
CA VAL A 314 -3.87 -9.87 -5.68
C VAL A 314 -4.94 -10.00 -6.77
N ASP A 315 -5.31 -8.91 -7.43
CA ASP A 315 -6.32 -8.92 -8.50
C ASP A 315 -5.90 -9.77 -9.70
N TYR A 316 -4.63 -9.72 -10.07
CA TYR A 316 -4.09 -10.48 -11.19
C TYR A 316 -4.03 -11.97 -10.88
N PHE A 317 -3.38 -12.35 -9.78
CA PHE A 317 -3.25 -13.76 -9.41
C PHE A 317 -4.59 -14.42 -9.04
N HIS A 318 -5.54 -13.66 -8.51
CA HIS A 318 -6.89 -14.16 -8.30
C HIS A 318 -7.55 -14.62 -9.61
N VAL A 319 -7.40 -13.86 -10.70
CA VAL A 319 -7.94 -14.25 -12.01
C VAL A 319 -7.24 -15.51 -12.53
N LEU A 320 -5.90 -15.54 -12.47
CA LEU A 320 -5.13 -16.67 -12.94
C LEU A 320 -5.44 -17.96 -12.16
N LEU A 321 -5.46 -17.90 -10.83
CA LEU A 321 -5.72 -19.06 -9.99
C LEU A 321 -7.13 -19.62 -10.21
N ARG A 322 -8.13 -18.77 -10.39
CA ARG A 322 -9.50 -19.20 -10.66
C ARG A 322 -9.67 -19.91 -12.00
N GLU A 323 -8.89 -19.53 -13.00
CA GLU A 323 -8.94 -20.18 -14.33
C GLU A 323 -8.05 -21.43 -14.40
N LEU A 324 -6.93 -21.46 -13.66
CA LEU A 324 -5.89 -22.50 -13.76
C LEU A 324 -5.97 -23.57 -12.69
N ILE A 325 -6.58 -23.30 -11.54
CA ILE A 325 -6.93 -24.34 -10.58
C ILE A 325 -8.21 -24.99 -11.10
N ASP A 326 -8.09 -26.25 -11.52
CA ASP A 326 -9.24 -27.01 -11.99
C ASP A 326 -10.30 -27.12 -10.88
N LEU A 327 -11.31 -26.28 -11.01
CA LEU A 327 -12.50 -26.28 -10.17
C LEU A 327 -13.35 -27.55 -10.40
N ARG A 328 -12.98 -28.37 -11.38
CA ARG A 328 -13.68 -29.56 -11.81
C ARG A 328 -12.76 -30.78 -11.81
N GLN A 329 -12.31 -31.23 -10.67
CA GLN A 329 -12.03 -32.66 -10.61
C GLN A 329 -13.40 -33.36 -10.65
N VAL A 330 -13.66 -34.02 -11.76
CA VAL A 330 -14.85 -34.81 -11.98
C VAL A 330 -14.99 -35.79 -10.81
N GLY A 331 -15.84 -35.42 -9.86
CA GLY A 331 -16.21 -36.33 -8.78
C GLY A 331 -16.78 -37.58 -9.46
N LYS A 332 -16.34 -38.76 -9.02
CA LYS A 332 -17.02 -40.02 -9.35
C LYS A 332 -18.52 -39.78 -9.20
N LYS A 333 -19.32 -40.19 -10.20
CA LYS A 333 -20.77 -39.99 -10.27
C LYS A 333 -21.41 -40.03 -8.86
N GLY A 334 -22.00 -38.93 -8.40
CA GLY A 334 -22.72 -38.88 -7.13
C GLY A 334 -22.08 -38.06 -5.99
N LYS A 335 -20.82 -37.62 -6.06
CA LYS A 335 -20.22 -36.72 -5.06
C LYS A 335 -20.09 -35.32 -5.63
N LYS A 336 -20.45 -34.29 -4.83
CA LYS A 336 -20.22 -32.87 -5.17
C LYS A 336 -18.72 -32.69 -5.46
N PRO A 337 -18.35 -31.97 -6.54
CA PRO A 337 -16.95 -31.75 -6.85
C PRO A 337 -16.28 -31.03 -5.67
N ASP A 338 -15.12 -31.53 -5.27
CA ASP A 338 -14.28 -30.95 -4.23
C ASP A 338 -13.59 -29.68 -4.79
N VAL A 339 -14.30 -28.56 -4.72
CA VAL A 339 -13.89 -27.30 -5.33
C VAL A 339 -13.20 -26.43 -4.28
N ILE A 340 -11.91 -26.10 -4.51
CA ILE A 340 -11.20 -25.10 -3.72
C ILE A 340 -11.86 -23.74 -3.93
N ARG A 341 -12.29 -23.11 -2.85
CA ARG A 341 -12.84 -21.74 -2.90
C ARG A 341 -11.71 -20.73 -2.86
N ILE A 342 -11.62 -19.86 -3.87
CA ILE A 342 -10.62 -18.82 -3.95
C ILE A 342 -11.30 -17.46 -3.87
N GLU A 343 -11.01 -16.72 -2.79
CA GLU A 343 -11.49 -15.37 -2.54
C GLU A 343 -10.31 -14.40 -2.49
N LYS A 344 -10.56 -13.11 -2.66
CA LYS A 344 -9.54 -12.05 -2.56
C LYS A 344 -9.97 -10.98 -1.57
N LEU A 345 -8.96 -10.37 -0.89
CA LEU A 345 -9.21 -9.34 0.11
C LEU A 345 -8.10 -8.26 0.07
N HIS A 346 -8.43 -7.05 -0.37
CA HIS A 346 -7.48 -5.93 -0.40
C HIS A 346 -8.17 -4.58 -0.25
N GLY A 347 -7.40 -3.53 0.08
CA GLY A 347 -7.92 -2.22 0.44
C GLY A 347 -8.70 -1.48 -0.66
N GLN A 348 -8.46 -1.80 -1.94
CA GLN A 348 -9.13 -1.14 -3.08
C GLN A 348 -10.47 -1.81 -3.46
N MET A 349 -10.91 -2.83 -2.74
CA MET A 349 -12.20 -3.47 -2.99
C MET A 349 -13.35 -2.62 -2.46
N ASP A 350 -14.50 -2.74 -3.14
CA ASP A 350 -15.76 -2.22 -2.61
C ASP A 350 -16.08 -2.84 -1.23
N PRO A 351 -16.56 -2.04 -0.26
CA PRO A 351 -16.82 -2.51 1.10
C PRO A 351 -17.73 -3.73 1.19
N THR A 352 -18.79 -3.77 0.38
CA THR A 352 -19.75 -4.89 0.37
C THR A 352 -19.14 -6.15 -0.22
N ALA A 353 -18.35 -6.02 -1.28
CA ALA A 353 -17.61 -7.14 -1.86
C ALA A 353 -16.53 -7.67 -0.90
N ARG A 354 -15.89 -6.78 -0.15
CA ARG A 354 -14.87 -7.11 0.85
C ARG A 354 -15.48 -7.92 2.00
N SER A 355 -16.59 -7.46 2.58
CA SER A 355 -17.29 -8.19 3.65
C SER A 355 -17.79 -9.55 3.18
N ARG A 356 -18.33 -9.65 1.97
CA ARG A 356 -18.79 -10.93 1.40
C ARG A 356 -17.63 -11.92 1.19
N ALA A 357 -16.47 -11.44 0.70
CA ALA A 357 -15.29 -12.29 0.50
C ALA A 357 -14.77 -12.84 1.84
N TYR A 358 -14.69 -11.96 2.85
CA TYR A 358 -14.31 -12.35 4.21
C TYR A 358 -15.27 -13.38 4.79
N GLU A 359 -16.56 -13.12 4.74
CA GLU A 359 -17.60 -14.01 5.26
C GLU A 359 -17.56 -15.40 4.60
N LYS A 360 -17.43 -15.44 3.27
CA LYS A 360 -17.30 -16.68 2.51
C LYS A 360 -16.07 -17.51 2.92
N PHE A 361 -14.94 -16.85 3.14
CA PHE A 361 -13.72 -17.51 3.57
C PHE A 361 -13.81 -17.97 5.03
N SER A 362 -14.29 -17.11 5.92
CA SER A 362 -14.43 -17.41 7.35
C SER A 362 -15.38 -18.58 7.60
N LYS A 363 -16.56 -18.60 6.94
CA LYS A 363 -17.58 -19.62 7.08
C LYS A 363 -17.34 -20.89 6.25
N SER A 364 -16.23 -20.97 5.51
CA SER A 364 -15.89 -22.19 4.78
C SER A 364 -15.65 -23.34 5.78
N PRO A 365 -16.23 -24.53 5.55
CA PRO A 365 -15.98 -25.69 6.39
C PRO A 365 -14.48 -26.04 6.41
N ALA A 366 -13.98 -26.54 7.55
CA ALA A 366 -12.57 -26.88 7.70
C ALA A 366 -12.10 -27.98 6.72
N GLU A 367 -13.01 -28.84 6.30
CA GLU A 367 -12.74 -29.93 5.35
C GLU A 367 -12.79 -29.50 3.88
N GLN A 368 -13.36 -28.34 3.58
CA GLN A 368 -13.42 -27.79 2.24
C GLN A 368 -12.31 -26.76 2.07
N GLY A 369 -11.38 -27.01 1.13
CA GLY A 369 -10.28 -26.12 0.84
C GLY A 369 -10.74 -24.68 0.52
N ALA A 370 -10.15 -23.72 1.22
CA ALA A 370 -10.42 -22.30 1.00
C ALA A 370 -9.11 -21.51 0.97
N VAL A 371 -8.96 -20.67 -0.04
CA VAL A 371 -7.78 -19.82 -0.23
C VAL A 371 -8.21 -18.36 -0.24
N LEU A 372 -7.57 -17.55 0.59
CA LEU A 372 -7.75 -16.12 0.63
C LEU A 372 -6.48 -15.43 0.13
N LEU A 373 -6.55 -14.72 -0.99
CA LEU A 373 -5.46 -13.88 -1.49
C LEU A 373 -5.59 -12.49 -0.87
N ALA A 374 -4.57 -12.02 -0.15
CA ALA A 374 -4.70 -10.78 0.61
C ALA A 374 -3.44 -9.90 0.57
N THR A 375 -3.61 -8.62 0.90
CA THR A 375 -2.53 -7.70 1.25
C THR A 375 -2.49 -7.49 2.76
N ASP A 376 -1.37 -6.97 3.29
CA ASP A 376 -1.18 -6.72 4.73
C ASP A 376 -2.31 -5.89 5.35
N VAL A 377 -2.70 -4.81 4.68
CA VAL A 377 -3.75 -3.90 5.19
C VAL A 377 -5.08 -4.60 5.39
N ALA A 378 -5.42 -5.49 4.46
CA ALA A 378 -6.73 -6.15 4.47
C ALA A 378 -6.77 -7.37 5.40
N ALA A 379 -5.63 -8.02 5.63
CA ALA A 379 -5.55 -9.22 6.45
C ALA A 379 -5.14 -8.93 7.91
N ARG A 380 -4.84 -7.68 8.25
CA ARG A 380 -4.61 -7.30 9.64
C ARG A 380 -5.90 -7.37 10.45
N GLY A 381 -5.80 -7.83 11.68
CA GLY A 381 -6.95 -7.96 12.57
C GLY A 381 -7.93 -9.07 12.21
N ILE A 382 -7.79 -9.75 11.06
CA ILE A 382 -8.68 -10.86 10.70
C ILE A 382 -8.46 -12.02 11.68
N ASP A 383 -9.52 -12.41 12.36
CA ASP A 383 -9.59 -13.62 13.16
C ASP A 383 -10.40 -14.69 12.40
N VAL A 384 -9.69 -15.64 11.82
CA VAL A 384 -10.29 -16.77 11.12
C VAL A 384 -9.79 -18.04 11.78
N GLU A 385 -10.73 -18.86 12.21
CA GLU A 385 -10.44 -20.14 12.80
C GLU A 385 -9.91 -21.13 11.76
N ALA A 386 -9.08 -22.07 12.23
CA ALA A 386 -8.57 -23.20 11.47
C ALA A 386 -7.76 -22.83 10.20
N VAL A 387 -7.04 -21.70 10.21
CA VAL A 387 -6.07 -21.38 9.15
C VAL A 387 -4.86 -22.30 9.36
N GLN A 388 -4.60 -23.17 8.39
CA GLN A 388 -3.51 -24.14 8.45
C GLN A 388 -2.22 -23.57 7.84
N TRP A 389 -2.32 -22.86 6.71
CA TRP A 389 -1.18 -22.33 6.00
C TRP A 389 -1.25 -20.81 5.82
N ILE A 390 -0.10 -20.19 6.05
CA ILE A 390 0.18 -18.81 5.62
C ILE A 390 1.26 -18.88 4.54
N VAL A 391 0.96 -18.43 3.34
CA VAL A 391 1.93 -18.34 2.26
C VAL A 391 2.23 -16.87 1.97
N GLN A 392 3.48 -16.48 2.08
CA GLN A 392 3.95 -15.13 1.74
C GLN A 392 4.65 -15.23 0.39
N VAL A 393 3.95 -14.89 -0.69
CA VAL A 393 4.54 -14.89 -2.04
C VAL A 393 5.60 -13.82 -2.15
N ASP A 394 5.36 -12.70 -1.47
CA ASP A 394 6.31 -11.59 -1.39
C ASP A 394 6.63 -11.32 0.10
N PRO A 395 7.91 -11.11 0.46
CA PRO A 395 8.27 -10.59 1.77
C PRO A 395 7.55 -9.27 2.07
N PRO A 396 7.13 -9.02 3.32
CA PRO A 396 6.47 -7.77 3.66
C PRO A 396 7.47 -6.61 3.66
N THR A 397 7.02 -5.41 3.29
CA THR A 397 7.85 -4.19 3.30
C THR A 397 8.35 -3.81 4.70
N ASP A 398 7.61 -4.19 5.74
CA ASP A 398 7.90 -3.93 7.15
C ASP A 398 8.18 -5.25 7.88
N PRO A 399 9.31 -5.38 8.59
CA PRO A 399 9.65 -6.60 9.34
C PRO A 399 8.59 -7.04 10.35
N ALA A 400 7.92 -6.09 11.01
CA ALA A 400 6.86 -6.40 11.95
C ALA A 400 5.65 -7.04 11.26
N ALA A 401 5.40 -6.71 10.00
CA ALA A 401 4.31 -7.31 9.23
C ALA A 401 4.51 -8.82 8.99
N PHE A 402 5.76 -9.30 8.96
CA PHE A 402 6.05 -10.74 8.89
C PHE A 402 5.40 -11.49 10.04
N VAL A 403 5.63 -11.03 11.27
CA VAL A 403 5.06 -11.63 12.49
C VAL A 403 3.53 -11.52 12.50
N HIS A 404 2.98 -10.38 12.07
CA HIS A 404 1.53 -10.20 11.96
C HIS A 404 0.89 -11.16 10.94
N ARG A 405 1.59 -11.45 9.83
CA ARG A 405 1.12 -12.41 8.82
C ARG A 405 1.11 -13.83 9.37
N ILE A 406 2.23 -14.31 9.89
CA ILE A 406 2.34 -15.68 10.42
C ILE A 406 1.46 -15.89 11.66
N GLY A 407 1.20 -14.85 12.45
CA GLY A 407 0.27 -14.88 13.57
C GLY A 407 -1.22 -15.01 13.17
N ARG A 408 -1.55 -15.20 11.89
CA ARG A 408 -2.91 -15.54 11.45
C ARG A 408 -3.16 -17.05 11.55
N THR A 409 -2.13 -17.87 11.68
CA THR A 409 -2.23 -19.31 11.98
C THR A 409 -1.72 -19.65 13.38
N ALA A 410 -1.74 -20.90 13.76
CA ALA A 410 -1.33 -21.42 15.09
C ALA A 410 -2.03 -20.75 16.27
N ARG A 411 -3.32 -20.41 16.14
CA ARG A 411 -4.12 -19.77 17.19
C ARG A 411 -4.79 -20.79 18.08
N ALA A 412 -5.12 -20.38 19.31
CA ALA A 412 -5.83 -21.20 20.28
C ALA A 412 -5.19 -22.60 20.54
N GLY A 413 -3.85 -22.69 20.46
CA GLY A 413 -3.12 -23.94 20.69
C GLY A 413 -3.14 -24.92 19.53
N GLN A 414 -3.69 -24.57 18.38
CA GLN A 414 -3.62 -25.34 17.14
C GLN A 414 -2.23 -25.28 16.51
N SER A 415 -1.87 -26.29 15.71
CA SER A 415 -0.67 -26.26 14.87
C SER A 415 -0.90 -25.39 13.65
N GLY A 416 0.14 -24.69 13.20
CA GLY A 416 0.09 -23.83 12.01
C GLY A 416 1.40 -23.88 11.24
N ARG A 417 1.34 -23.58 9.95
CA ARG A 417 2.49 -23.58 9.06
C ARG A 417 2.56 -22.26 8.30
N ALA A 418 3.76 -21.74 8.13
CA ALA A 418 4.01 -20.54 7.34
C ALA A 418 5.12 -20.79 6.33
N LEU A 419 4.94 -20.32 5.11
CA LEU A 419 5.91 -20.39 4.02
C LEU A 419 6.18 -19.01 3.48
N VAL A 420 7.43 -18.62 3.30
CA VAL A 420 7.85 -17.42 2.58
C VAL A 420 8.61 -17.82 1.32
N LEU A 421 8.24 -17.20 0.19
CA LEU A 421 8.95 -17.36 -1.06
C LEU A 421 9.93 -16.19 -1.21
N LEU A 422 11.20 -16.50 -1.46
CA LEU A 422 12.27 -15.53 -1.64
C LEU A 422 12.78 -15.60 -3.08
N LEU A 423 13.21 -14.47 -3.62
CA LEU A 423 14.02 -14.44 -4.83
C LEU A 423 15.46 -14.84 -4.51
N PRO A 424 16.22 -15.36 -5.48
CA PRO A 424 17.60 -15.84 -5.24
C PRO A 424 18.54 -14.82 -4.57
N HIS A 425 18.33 -13.51 -4.81
CA HIS A 425 19.12 -12.42 -4.21
C HIS A 425 18.58 -11.92 -2.87
N GLU A 426 17.51 -12.50 -2.34
CA GLU A 426 16.86 -12.11 -1.08
C GLU A 426 17.30 -13.01 0.11
N ASP A 427 18.36 -13.78 -0.04
CA ASP A 427 18.91 -14.71 0.95
C ASP A 427 19.27 -14.03 2.27
N GLY A 428 19.77 -12.80 2.23
CA GLY A 428 20.06 -12.00 3.42
C GLY A 428 18.86 -11.80 4.37
N TYR A 429 17.63 -12.09 3.91
CA TYR A 429 16.43 -12.00 4.76
C TYR A 429 16.36 -13.10 5.81
N LEU A 430 16.94 -14.28 5.54
CA LEU A 430 16.94 -15.42 6.48
C LEU A 430 17.71 -15.12 7.77
N PRO A 431 19.02 -14.72 7.71
CA PRO A 431 19.77 -14.38 8.93
C PRO A 431 19.22 -13.12 9.63
N PHE A 432 18.55 -12.23 8.89
CA PHE A 432 17.87 -11.09 9.47
C PHE A 432 16.68 -11.50 10.34
N LEU A 433 15.88 -12.47 9.92
CA LEU A 433 14.76 -13.02 10.69
C LEU A 433 15.26 -13.84 11.88
N GLU A 434 16.32 -14.62 11.70
CA GLU A 434 16.93 -15.44 12.74
C GLU A 434 17.44 -14.58 13.91
N LYS A 435 18.11 -13.46 13.64
CA LYS A 435 18.52 -12.48 14.65
C LYS A 435 17.34 -11.91 15.47
N ARG A 436 16.11 -12.01 14.96
CA ARG A 436 14.87 -11.62 15.62
C ARG A 436 14.13 -12.77 16.29
N GLY A 437 14.77 -13.95 16.37
CA GLY A 437 14.21 -15.13 16.99
C GLY A 437 13.22 -15.91 16.10
N ILE A 438 13.18 -15.61 14.80
CA ILE A 438 12.33 -16.30 13.84
C ILE A 438 13.21 -17.28 13.05
N GLN A 439 13.15 -18.54 13.38
CA GLN A 439 13.83 -19.61 12.63
C GLN A 439 12.92 -20.07 11.50
N LEU A 440 13.53 -20.25 10.32
CA LEU A 440 12.88 -20.81 9.14
C LEU A 440 13.68 -22.06 8.72
N GLU A 441 12.93 -23.08 8.36
CA GLU A 441 13.45 -24.32 7.78
C GLU A 441 13.18 -24.30 6.26
N GLU A 442 13.99 -25.00 5.53
CA GLU A 442 13.72 -25.16 4.10
C GLU A 442 12.46 -26.01 3.89
N LEU A 443 11.65 -25.68 2.87
CA LEU A 443 10.42 -26.41 2.59
C LEU A 443 10.73 -27.89 2.29
N PRO A 444 10.07 -28.87 2.95
CA PRO A 444 10.26 -30.27 2.67
C PRO A 444 10.06 -30.64 1.21
N ASP A 445 10.87 -31.58 0.71
CA ASP A 445 10.87 -31.96 -0.72
C ASP A 445 9.51 -32.50 -1.19
N GLU A 446 8.73 -33.15 -0.32
CA GLU A 446 7.39 -33.65 -0.64
C GLU A 446 6.40 -32.53 -1.01
N LEU A 447 6.67 -31.28 -0.57
CA LEU A 447 5.85 -30.12 -0.87
C LEU A 447 6.44 -29.24 -1.98
N ARG A 448 7.63 -29.56 -2.48
CA ARG A 448 8.23 -28.89 -3.64
C ARG A 448 7.52 -29.32 -4.93
N VAL A 449 7.66 -28.48 -5.91
CA VAL A 449 7.05 -28.68 -7.23
C VAL A 449 8.17 -28.77 -8.26
N GLU A 450 8.04 -29.71 -9.17
CA GLU A 450 8.97 -29.85 -10.29
C GLU A 450 8.99 -28.58 -11.17
N ASP A 451 10.16 -28.12 -11.55
CA ASP A 451 10.35 -26.90 -12.34
C ASP A 451 9.59 -26.93 -13.67
N GLU A 452 9.52 -28.10 -14.31
CA GLU A 452 8.78 -28.29 -15.56
C GLU A 452 7.28 -27.99 -15.41
N ALA A 453 6.68 -28.40 -14.29
CA ALA A 453 5.28 -28.13 -13.99
C ALA A 453 5.03 -26.63 -13.76
N ALA A 454 5.98 -25.94 -13.13
CA ALA A 454 5.94 -24.49 -12.93
C ALA A 454 6.02 -23.74 -14.26
N LEU A 455 6.96 -24.10 -15.13
CA LEU A 455 7.12 -23.53 -16.47
C LEU A 455 5.91 -23.79 -17.39
N THR A 456 5.32 -24.97 -17.30
CA THR A 456 4.09 -25.29 -18.04
C THR A 456 2.93 -24.37 -17.62
N THR A 457 2.84 -24.07 -16.33
CA THR A 457 1.85 -23.13 -15.80
C THR A 457 2.11 -21.73 -16.33
N LEU A 458 3.35 -21.28 -16.41
CA LEU A 458 3.71 -19.97 -16.97
C LEU A 458 3.31 -19.85 -18.44
N LYS A 459 3.52 -20.90 -19.27
CA LYS A 459 3.06 -20.94 -20.67
C LYS A 459 1.53 -20.77 -20.77
N ARG A 460 0.76 -21.37 -19.85
CA ARG A 460 -0.70 -21.18 -19.79
C ARG A 460 -1.07 -19.74 -19.41
N CYS A 461 -0.38 -19.14 -18.45
CA CYS A 461 -0.58 -17.72 -18.08
C CYS A 461 -0.33 -16.81 -19.28
N LYS A 462 0.76 -17.04 -20.02
CA LYS A 462 1.09 -16.25 -21.22
C LYS A 462 -0.05 -16.32 -22.25
N ARG A 463 -0.58 -17.51 -22.54
CA ARG A 463 -1.74 -17.68 -23.43
C ARG A 463 -2.98 -16.90 -22.93
N MET A 464 -3.25 -16.90 -21.62
CA MET A 464 -4.38 -16.13 -21.07
C MET A 464 -4.20 -14.63 -21.28
N VAL A 465 -2.98 -14.12 -21.12
CA VAL A 465 -2.65 -12.71 -21.35
C VAL A 465 -2.73 -12.34 -22.84
N GLU A 466 -2.34 -13.24 -23.72
CA GLU A 466 -2.42 -13.07 -25.18
C GLU A 466 -3.87 -13.10 -25.72
N THR A 467 -4.79 -13.77 -25.02
CA THR A 467 -6.18 -13.97 -25.48
C THR A 467 -7.20 -13.04 -24.83
N ASP A 468 -6.90 -12.48 -23.66
CA ASP A 468 -7.82 -11.59 -22.94
C ASP A 468 -7.13 -10.28 -22.50
N ARG A 469 -7.58 -9.19 -23.08
CA ARG A 469 -7.11 -7.84 -22.75
C ARG A 469 -7.30 -7.48 -21.28
N ALA A 470 -8.36 -7.96 -20.62
CA ALA A 470 -8.59 -7.70 -19.20
C ALA A 470 -7.48 -8.31 -18.34
N VAL A 471 -7.03 -9.52 -18.68
CA VAL A 471 -5.92 -10.21 -18.01
C VAL A 471 -4.60 -9.50 -18.31
N MET A 472 -4.37 -9.12 -19.56
CA MET A 472 -3.17 -8.39 -20.00
C MET A 472 -3.01 -7.05 -19.23
N LEU A 473 -4.07 -6.27 -19.13
CA LEU A 473 -4.03 -5.00 -18.38
C LEU A 473 -3.76 -5.21 -16.88
N LYS A 474 -4.33 -6.27 -16.29
CA LYS A 474 -4.06 -6.63 -14.90
C LYS A 474 -2.62 -7.09 -14.70
N SER A 475 -2.05 -7.87 -15.61
CA SER A 475 -0.65 -8.29 -15.60
C SER A 475 0.28 -7.07 -15.57
N THR A 476 0.10 -6.15 -16.52
CA THR A 476 0.90 -4.91 -16.60
C THR A 476 0.75 -4.05 -15.34
N LYS A 477 -0.48 -3.87 -14.83
CA LYS A 477 -0.75 -3.11 -13.61
C LYS A 477 -0.10 -3.76 -12.38
N ALA A 478 -0.16 -5.10 -12.29
CA ALA A 478 0.43 -5.86 -11.19
C ALA A 478 1.95 -5.74 -11.18
N PHE A 479 2.60 -5.90 -12.33
CA PHE A 479 4.04 -5.71 -12.49
C PHE A 479 4.48 -4.30 -12.09
N LEU A 480 3.83 -3.25 -12.64
CA LEU A 480 4.14 -1.86 -12.30
C LEU A 480 3.99 -1.56 -10.81
N SER A 481 2.92 -2.07 -10.22
CA SER A 481 2.63 -1.91 -8.80
C SER A 481 3.64 -2.63 -7.91
N PHE A 482 4.06 -3.85 -8.30
CA PHE A 482 5.08 -4.61 -7.60
C PHE A 482 6.44 -3.89 -7.63
N VAL A 483 6.90 -3.47 -8.81
CA VAL A 483 8.17 -2.77 -9.00
C VAL A 483 8.26 -1.52 -8.11
N ARG A 484 7.19 -0.73 -8.05
CA ARG A 484 7.12 0.45 -7.17
C ARG A 484 7.18 0.08 -5.69
N ALA A 485 6.38 -0.90 -5.27
CA ALA A 485 6.35 -1.34 -3.88
C ALA A 485 7.69 -1.96 -3.44
N TYR A 486 8.39 -2.65 -4.34
CA TYR A 486 9.72 -3.18 -4.08
C TYR A 486 10.76 -2.06 -3.93
N GLN A 487 10.66 -1.01 -4.74
CA GLN A 487 11.53 0.18 -4.64
C GLN A 487 11.31 0.96 -3.33
N GLU A 488 10.08 0.96 -2.82
CA GLU A 488 9.68 1.61 -1.56
C GLU A 488 9.87 0.71 -0.33
N HIS A 489 10.61 -0.40 -0.45
CA HIS A 489 10.81 -1.34 0.67
C HIS A 489 11.60 -0.68 1.81
N GLN A 490 11.15 -0.90 3.07
CA GLN A 490 11.78 -0.31 4.26
C GLN A 490 13.17 -0.88 4.60
N LEU A 491 13.52 -2.00 3.99
CA LEU A 491 14.82 -2.66 4.15
C LEU A 491 15.60 -2.70 2.82
N PRO A 492 16.00 -1.55 2.26
CA PRO A 492 16.64 -1.50 0.94
C PRO A 492 18.01 -2.21 0.91
N PHE A 493 18.62 -2.44 2.06
CA PHE A 493 19.88 -3.19 2.20
C PHE A 493 19.69 -4.72 2.08
N LEU A 494 18.49 -5.24 2.33
CA LEU A 494 18.13 -6.66 2.14
C LEU A 494 17.40 -6.88 0.81
N PHE A 495 16.70 -5.88 0.32
CA PHE A 495 15.92 -5.90 -0.90
C PHE A 495 16.38 -4.78 -1.85
N PRO A 496 17.65 -4.83 -2.32
CA PRO A 496 18.18 -3.77 -3.16
C PRO A 496 17.53 -3.83 -4.55
N PHE A 497 16.91 -2.74 -4.95
CA PHE A 497 16.24 -2.64 -6.24
C PHE A 497 17.16 -2.89 -7.44
N LYS A 498 18.48 -2.65 -7.27
CA LYS A 498 19.48 -2.85 -8.31
C LYS A 498 19.68 -4.32 -8.67
N ASP A 499 19.47 -5.23 -7.71
CA ASP A 499 19.69 -6.67 -7.86
C ASP A 499 18.41 -7.39 -8.31
N LEU A 500 17.28 -6.67 -8.38
CA LEU A 500 16.03 -7.21 -8.88
C LEU A 500 16.09 -7.47 -10.38
N ASP A 501 16.01 -8.74 -10.78
CA ASP A 501 15.93 -9.15 -12.18
C ASP A 501 14.53 -8.80 -12.76
N LEU A 502 14.46 -7.61 -13.36
CA LEU A 502 13.22 -7.11 -13.99
C LEU A 502 12.78 -7.95 -15.18
N GLY A 503 13.71 -8.63 -15.87
CA GLY A 503 13.39 -9.49 -17.01
C GLY A 503 12.70 -10.79 -16.61
N SER A 504 13.28 -11.48 -15.63
CA SER A 504 12.69 -12.67 -15.03
C SER A 504 11.34 -12.34 -14.39
N LEU A 505 11.25 -11.20 -13.69
CA LEU A 505 10.02 -10.72 -13.09
C LEU A 505 8.94 -10.45 -14.16
N ALA A 506 9.26 -9.72 -15.23
CA ALA A 506 8.33 -9.43 -16.32
C ALA A 506 7.82 -10.72 -16.99
N THR A 507 8.71 -11.70 -17.15
CA THR A 507 8.37 -13.03 -17.67
C THR A 507 7.45 -13.76 -16.68
N GLY A 508 7.74 -13.75 -15.39
CA GLY A 508 6.89 -14.35 -14.34
C GLY A 508 5.49 -13.75 -14.26
N TYR A 509 5.35 -12.45 -14.56
CA TYR A 509 4.05 -11.80 -14.73
C TYR A 509 3.41 -12.03 -16.11
N ALA A 510 4.05 -12.78 -16.99
CA ALA A 510 3.61 -13.08 -18.36
C ALA A 510 3.35 -11.82 -19.20
N LEU A 511 4.17 -10.77 -19.08
CA LEU A 511 4.03 -9.56 -19.86
C LEU A 511 4.27 -9.81 -21.35
N LEU A 512 3.49 -9.18 -22.23
CA LEU A 512 3.71 -9.21 -23.67
C LEU A 512 4.81 -8.23 -24.11
N ARG A 513 4.85 -7.06 -23.48
CA ARG A 513 5.88 -6.01 -23.67
C ARG A 513 6.22 -5.37 -22.34
N LEU A 514 7.46 -4.89 -22.23
CA LEU A 514 7.86 -4.11 -21.06
C LEU A 514 7.16 -2.74 -21.07
N PRO A 515 6.54 -2.34 -19.95
CA PRO A 515 5.94 -1.02 -19.85
C PRO A 515 7.04 0.05 -19.77
N ARG A 516 6.72 1.28 -20.19
CA ARG A 516 7.62 2.43 -20.08
C ARG A 516 7.76 2.84 -18.61
N LEU A 517 8.86 2.43 -17.99
CA LEU A 517 9.28 2.81 -16.65
C LEU A 517 10.55 3.66 -16.76
N LYS A 518 10.68 4.68 -15.91
CA LYS A 518 11.90 5.52 -15.84
C LYS A 518 13.13 4.67 -15.57
N GLU A 519 12.98 3.62 -14.78
CA GLU A 519 14.02 2.68 -14.35
C GLU A 519 14.51 1.75 -15.47
N ILE A 520 13.70 1.57 -16.52
CA ILE A 520 13.95 0.68 -17.66
C ILE A 520 14.31 1.47 -18.93
N LEU A 521 13.94 2.77 -18.99
CA LEU A 521 14.18 3.61 -20.15
C LEU A 521 15.69 3.63 -20.50
N GLY A 522 16.04 3.20 -21.72
CA GLY A 522 17.41 3.17 -22.21
C GLY A 522 18.27 1.99 -21.73
N LYS A 523 17.71 1.03 -20.94
CA LYS A 523 18.43 -0.17 -20.51
C LYS A 523 17.93 -1.40 -21.25
N GLN A 524 18.85 -2.25 -21.71
CA GLN A 524 18.51 -3.59 -22.17
C GLN A 524 18.21 -4.47 -20.95
N VAL A 525 16.96 -4.90 -20.82
CA VAL A 525 16.53 -5.82 -19.75
C VAL A 525 16.83 -7.25 -20.20
N LYS A 526 17.83 -7.89 -19.57
CA LYS A 526 18.18 -9.29 -19.84
C LYS A 526 17.05 -10.22 -19.37
N GLY A 527 16.90 -11.40 -20.00
CA GLY A 527 15.97 -12.44 -19.53
C GLY A 527 14.49 -12.23 -19.90
N PHE A 528 14.11 -11.15 -20.58
CA PHE A 528 12.75 -10.95 -21.09
C PHE A 528 12.69 -11.10 -22.61
N GLN A 529 11.79 -11.98 -23.06
CA GLN A 529 11.45 -12.14 -24.48
C GLN A 529 10.09 -11.51 -24.76
N GLN A 530 10.08 -10.49 -25.61
CA GLN A 530 8.86 -9.84 -26.04
C GLN A 530 7.99 -10.83 -26.83
N SER A 531 6.66 -10.81 -26.60
CA SER A 531 5.72 -11.61 -27.38
C SER A 531 5.57 -11.04 -28.79
N GLU A 532 5.38 -11.93 -29.77
CA GLU A 532 5.02 -11.56 -31.15
C GLU A 532 3.64 -10.91 -31.24
N VAL A 533 2.77 -11.17 -30.26
CA VAL A 533 1.41 -10.62 -30.21
C VAL A 533 1.46 -9.13 -29.86
N ASP A 534 0.90 -8.29 -30.74
CA ASP A 534 0.75 -6.86 -30.45
C ASP A 534 -0.29 -6.63 -29.34
N PRO A 535 0.08 -5.99 -28.22
CA PRO A 535 -0.87 -5.65 -27.16
C PRO A 535 -2.09 -4.84 -27.61
N ALA A 536 -1.97 -4.09 -28.71
CA ALA A 536 -3.09 -3.33 -29.26
C ALA A 536 -4.15 -4.23 -29.90
N SER A 537 -3.76 -5.38 -30.44
CA SER A 537 -4.64 -6.34 -31.13
C SER A 537 -5.43 -7.23 -30.17
N VAL A 538 -4.97 -7.41 -28.91
CA VAL A 538 -5.62 -8.29 -27.94
C VAL A 538 -7.04 -7.80 -27.60
N PRO A 539 -8.10 -8.60 -27.81
CA PRO A 539 -9.48 -8.21 -27.52
C PRO A 539 -9.85 -8.47 -26.06
N PHE A 540 -10.92 -7.83 -25.57
CA PHE A 540 -11.57 -8.25 -24.34
C PHE A 540 -12.41 -9.51 -24.59
N LYS A 541 -12.29 -10.52 -23.72
CA LYS A 541 -13.16 -11.71 -23.74
C LYS A 541 -14.63 -11.32 -23.51
N ASN A 542 -14.89 -10.22 -22.80
CA ASN A 542 -16.22 -9.65 -22.60
C ASN A 542 -16.65 -8.81 -23.80
N LYS A 543 -17.64 -9.29 -24.57
CA LYS A 543 -18.16 -8.65 -25.79
C LYS A 543 -18.62 -7.19 -25.56
N LYS A 544 -19.21 -6.87 -24.40
CA LYS A 544 -19.67 -5.50 -24.09
C LYS A 544 -18.48 -4.54 -23.93
N GLN A 545 -17.43 -4.98 -23.21
CA GLN A 545 -16.22 -4.18 -23.03
C GLN A 545 -15.46 -4.00 -24.35
N GLU A 546 -15.41 -5.02 -25.20
CA GLU A 546 -14.77 -4.94 -26.51
C GLU A 546 -15.52 -3.97 -27.45
N LYS A 547 -16.86 -3.98 -27.42
CA LYS A 547 -17.65 -3.02 -28.18
C LYS A 547 -17.37 -1.58 -27.73
N GLN A 548 -17.38 -1.33 -26.41
CA GLN A 548 -17.04 -0.02 -25.84
C GLN A 548 -15.62 0.44 -26.20
N ARG A 549 -14.64 -0.50 -26.21
CA ARG A 549 -13.27 -0.21 -26.62
C ARG A 549 -13.21 0.24 -28.08
N LYS A 550 -13.87 -0.51 -28.98
CA LYS A 550 -13.89 -0.18 -30.41
C LYS A 550 -14.55 1.17 -30.67
N GLU A 551 -15.66 1.46 -30.01
CA GLU A 551 -16.33 2.76 -30.09
C GLU A 551 -15.46 3.90 -29.58
N LYS A 552 -14.72 3.68 -28.46
CA LYS A 552 -13.80 4.67 -27.93
C LYS A 552 -12.60 4.92 -28.84
N LEU A 553 -12.03 3.86 -29.41
CA LEU A 553 -10.94 3.96 -30.39
C LEU A 553 -11.36 4.69 -31.65
N ALA A 554 -12.57 4.42 -32.16
CA ALA A 554 -13.10 5.13 -33.31
C ALA A 554 -13.22 6.65 -33.04
N LYS A 555 -13.78 7.02 -31.88
CA LYS A 555 -13.86 8.45 -31.46
C LYS A 555 -12.49 9.09 -31.30
N GLU A 556 -11.53 8.41 -30.67
CA GLU A 556 -10.16 8.94 -30.51
C GLU A 556 -9.43 9.10 -31.86
N LEU A 557 -9.73 8.26 -32.86
CA LEU A 557 -9.21 8.39 -34.21
C LEU A 557 -9.85 9.59 -34.92
N GLU A 558 -11.17 9.73 -34.84
CA GLU A 558 -11.90 10.87 -35.39
C GLU A 558 -11.43 12.19 -34.77
N GLU A 559 -11.25 12.26 -33.44
CA GLU A 559 -10.71 13.45 -32.76
C GLU A 559 -9.27 13.77 -33.21
N LYS A 560 -8.42 12.74 -33.38
CA LYS A 560 -7.05 12.94 -33.86
C LYS A 560 -6.99 13.42 -35.31
N GLU A 561 -7.89 12.94 -36.15
CA GLU A 561 -8.00 13.40 -37.53
C GLU A 561 -8.53 14.83 -37.60
N GLN A 562 -9.54 15.18 -36.80
CA GLN A 562 -10.05 16.54 -36.66
C GLN A 562 -8.98 17.51 -36.16
N ASN A 563 -8.24 17.13 -35.10
CA ASN A 563 -7.15 17.96 -34.57
C ASN A 563 -6.03 18.16 -35.60
N LYS A 564 -5.66 17.12 -36.37
CA LYS A 564 -4.68 17.26 -37.46
C LYS A 564 -5.16 18.17 -38.59
N GLU A 565 -6.44 18.12 -38.92
CA GLU A 565 -7.02 19.04 -39.91
C GLU A 565 -7.09 20.48 -39.40
N GLU A 566 -7.43 20.66 -38.10
CA GLU A 566 -7.42 21.99 -37.49
C GLU A 566 -6.02 22.57 -37.39
N GLU A 567 -5.01 21.77 -37.01
CA GLU A 567 -3.61 22.18 -37.01
C GLU A 567 -3.13 22.60 -38.42
N LYS A 568 -3.47 21.79 -39.44
CA LYS A 568 -3.17 22.15 -40.86
C LYS A 568 -3.86 23.45 -41.26
N LYS A 569 -5.14 23.65 -40.93
CA LYS A 569 -5.88 24.88 -41.17
C LYS A 569 -5.26 26.07 -40.45
N ALA A 570 -4.88 25.90 -39.19
CA ALA A 570 -4.23 26.92 -38.38
C ALA A 570 -2.84 27.31 -38.92
N GLN A 571 -2.04 26.31 -39.38
CA GLN A 571 -0.76 26.59 -40.05
C GLN A 571 -0.94 27.36 -41.35
N LEU A 572 -1.92 26.94 -42.17
CA LEU A 572 -2.23 27.63 -43.44
C LEU A 572 -2.71 29.06 -43.20
N LEU A 573 -3.50 29.30 -42.14
CA LEU A 573 -3.96 30.64 -41.76
C LEU A 573 -2.80 31.51 -41.29
N LYS A 574 -1.89 30.97 -40.48
CA LYS A 574 -0.67 31.64 -40.03
C LYS A 574 0.24 32.02 -41.20
N GLN A 575 0.42 31.13 -42.18
CA GLN A 575 1.18 31.41 -43.40
C GLN A 575 0.52 32.51 -44.23
N LYS A 576 -0.82 32.45 -44.42
CA LYS A 576 -1.57 33.53 -45.14
C LYS A 576 -1.51 34.88 -44.40
N GLN A 577 -1.55 34.87 -43.09
CA GLN A 577 -1.40 36.06 -42.25
C GLN A 577 0.01 36.65 -42.36
N ALA A 578 1.03 35.78 -42.21
CA ALA A 578 2.43 36.20 -42.37
C ALA A 578 2.73 36.75 -43.77
N ALA A 579 2.16 36.16 -44.84
CA ALA A 579 2.28 36.67 -46.18
C ALA A 579 1.58 38.05 -46.38
N LYS A 580 0.39 38.24 -45.76
CA LYS A 580 -0.30 39.54 -45.74
C LYS A 580 0.47 40.59 -44.99
N ASP A 581 1.04 40.25 -43.85
CA ASP A 581 1.82 41.17 -43.02
C ASP A 581 3.14 41.54 -43.69
N ALA A 582 3.80 40.57 -44.36
CA ALA A 582 4.98 40.82 -45.18
C ALA A 582 4.67 41.77 -46.36
N ALA A 583 3.57 41.52 -47.09
CA ALA A 583 3.13 42.39 -48.17
C ALA A 583 2.74 43.81 -47.70
N LYS A 584 2.15 43.90 -46.48
CA LYS A 584 1.80 45.20 -45.88
C LYS A 584 3.04 45.94 -45.39
N ALA A 585 4.03 45.22 -44.86
CA ALA A 585 5.32 45.78 -44.46
C ALA A 585 6.12 46.29 -45.66
N GLU A 586 6.05 45.61 -46.80
CA GLU A 586 6.72 46.02 -48.04
C GLU A 586 6.10 47.25 -48.68
N LYS A 587 4.75 47.38 -48.62
CA LYS A 587 4.03 48.58 -49.08
C LYS A 587 4.33 49.80 -48.19
N ASN A 588 4.57 49.65 -46.94
CA ASN A 588 4.79 50.76 -46.00
C ASN A 588 6.26 51.19 -45.86
N ARG A 589 7.19 50.53 -46.59
CA ARG A 589 8.60 50.98 -46.63
C ARG A 589 8.73 52.28 -47.37
N THR A 590 9.18 53.35 -46.66
CA THR A 590 9.53 54.60 -47.28
C THR A 590 10.73 54.46 -48.23
N ARG A 591 10.86 55.35 -49.21
CA ARG A 591 11.95 55.30 -50.20
C ARG A 591 13.35 55.24 -49.54
N THR A 592 13.50 55.77 -48.34
CA THR A 592 14.73 55.75 -47.54
C THR A 592 14.97 54.32 -46.96
N GLN A 593 13.94 53.67 -46.49
CA GLN A 593 14.02 52.27 -45.97
C GLN A 593 14.34 51.28 -47.09
N LYS A 594 13.77 51.48 -48.30
CA LYS A 594 14.11 50.67 -49.47
C LYS A 594 15.58 50.83 -49.91
N ARG A 595 16.11 52.08 -49.78
CA ARG A 595 17.55 52.34 -50.06
C ARG A 595 18.45 51.70 -49.00
N GLN A 596 18.05 51.76 -47.75
CA GLN A 596 18.81 51.17 -46.64
C GLN A 596 18.81 49.65 -46.68
N ALA A 597 17.67 49.02 -47.02
CA ALA A 597 17.59 47.57 -47.22
C ALA A 597 18.52 47.11 -48.37
N LYS A 598 18.48 47.83 -49.57
CA LYS A 598 19.41 47.52 -50.65
C LYS A 598 20.89 47.73 -50.31
N ARG A 599 21.18 48.64 -49.38
CA ARG A 599 22.56 48.86 -48.90
C ARG A 599 23.00 47.72 -47.97
N ASN A 600 22.14 47.25 -47.08
CA ASN A 600 22.39 46.12 -46.19
C ASN A 600 22.56 44.82 -47.01
N ASP A 601 21.68 44.53 -47.96
CA ASP A 601 21.81 43.38 -48.86
C ASP A 601 23.16 43.40 -49.63
N ARG A 602 23.60 44.59 -50.07
CA ARG A 602 24.89 44.74 -50.72
C ARG A 602 26.07 44.54 -49.74
N GLU A 603 25.94 45.00 -48.51
CA GLU A 603 26.93 44.77 -47.45
C GLU A 603 27.04 43.31 -47.07
N GLU A 604 25.90 42.59 -46.97
CA GLU A 604 25.85 41.14 -46.74
C GLU A 604 26.49 40.35 -47.90
N GLN A 605 26.16 40.69 -49.15
CA GLN A 605 26.83 40.11 -50.32
C GLN A 605 28.33 40.36 -50.35
N TRP A 606 28.80 41.58 -49.96
CA TRP A 606 30.22 41.87 -49.84
C TRP A 606 30.90 41.06 -48.74
N GLN A 607 30.23 40.85 -47.60
CA GLN A 607 30.78 40.01 -46.52
C GLN A 607 30.84 38.53 -46.92
N SER A 608 29.86 38.03 -47.66
CA SER A 608 29.90 36.68 -48.22
C SER A 608 31.08 36.51 -49.19
N LEU A 609 31.19 37.36 -50.16
CA LEU A 609 32.32 37.35 -51.14
C LEU A 609 33.71 37.50 -50.43
N ALA A 610 33.82 38.29 -49.36
CA ALA A 610 35.02 38.42 -48.59
C ALA A 610 35.38 37.13 -47.82
N LYS A 611 34.37 36.38 -47.34
CA LYS A 611 34.55 35.06 -46.73
C LYS A 611 34.99 34.01 -47.77
N GLU A 612 34.40 34.04 -48.94
CA GLU A 612 34.78 33.18 -50.04
C GLU A 612 36.23 33.46 -50.51
N GLU A 613 36.59 34.72 -50.64
CA GLU A 613 37.96 35.13 -50.97
C GLU A 613 38.99 34.71 -49.92
N THR A 614 38.59 34.77 -48.64
CA THR A 614 39.41 34.31 -47.51
C THR A 614 39.63 32.77 -47.54
N LEU A 615 38.59 32.02 -47.87
CA LEU A 615 38.66 30.59 -48.06
C LEU A 615 39.52 30.22 -49.30
N ALA A 616 39.37 30.94 -50.40
CA ALA A 616 40.19 30.76 -51.60
C ALA A 616 41.67 31.08 -51.35
N LYS A 617 41.99 32.09 -50.53
CA LYS A 617 43.34 32.40 -50.07
C LYS A 617 43.93 31.31 -49.20
N LYS A 618 43.13 30.70 -48.34
CA LYS A 618 43.53 29.51 -47.49
C LYS A 618 43.83 28.29 -48.36
N LEU A 619 43.03 28.04 -49.39
CA LEU A 619 43.25 26.96 -50.38
C LEU A 619 44.58 27.18 -51.14
N ARG A 620 44.84 28.39 -51.66
CA ARG A 620 46.06 28.72 -52.38
C ARG A 620 47.31 28.65 -51.53
N LYS A 621 47.19 28.84 -50.21
CA LYS A 621 48.28 28.71 -49.23
C LYS A 621 48.45 27.27 -48.72
N GLY A 622 47.64 26.27 -49.21
CA GLY A 622 47.73 24.89 -48.81
C GLY A 622 47.22 24.58 -47.38
N LEU A 623 46.53 25.57 -46.76
CA LEU A 623 46.03 25.44 -45.38
C LEU A 623 44.73 24.68 -45.28
N ILE A 624 44.03 24.44 -46.38
CA ILE A 624 42.80 23.59 -46.47
C ILE A 624 42.84 22.77 -47.76
N THR A 625 42.24 21.56 -47.73
CA THR A 625 42.13 20.71 -48.92
C THR A 625 40.96 21.15 -49.83
N ALA A 626 40.98 20.74 -51.08
CA ALA A 626 39.88 21.06 -52.04
C ALA A 626 38.51 20.59 -51.56
N SER A 627 38.43 19.41 -50.96
CA SER A 627 37.17 18.89 -50.39
C SER A 627 36.67 19.71 -49.20
N GLN A 628 37.55 20.18 -48.34
CA GLN A 628 37.23 21.08 -47.22
C GLN A 628 36.81 22.50 -47.71
N PHE A 629 37.34 22.94 -48.81
CA PHE A 629 36.94 24.21 -49.43
C PHE A 629 35.53 24.11 -49.98
N GLU A 630 35.19 23.05 -50.72
CA GLU A 630 33.85 22.85 -51.28
C GLU A 630 32.79 22.69 -50.18
N SER A 631 33.09 21.92 -49.13
CA SER A 631 32.11 21.73 -48.01
C SER A 631 31.85 23.02 -47.23
N ARG A 632 32.90 23.90 -47.08
CA ARG A 632 32.74 25.21 -46.42
C ARG A 632 32.05 26.24 -47.34
N LEU A 633 32.24 26.10 -48.64
CA LEU A 633 31.55 26.95 -49.63
C LEU A 633 30.07 26.62 -49.68
N LYS A 634 29.71 25.32 -49.68
CA LYS A 634 28.31 24.83 -49.55
C LYS A 634 27.63 25.33 -48.28
N ARG A 635 28.35 25.36 -47.13
CA ARG A 635 27.85 25.88 -45.87
C ARG A 635 27.61 27.41 -45.87
N ILE A 636 28.35 28.14 -46.64
CA ILE A 636 28.13 29.59 -46.81
C ILE A 636 26.87 29.80 -47.69
N ALA A 637 26.72 29.00 -48.76
CA ALA A 637 25.58 29.09 -49.68
C ALA A 637 24.27 28.59 -48.98
N SER A 638 24.30 27.53 -48.13
CA SER A 638 23.12 27.07 -47.43
C SER A 638 22.64 28.01 -46.30
N LYS A 639 23.54 28.83 -45.71
CA LYS A 639 23.14 29.90 -44.79
C LYS A 639 22.45 31.06 -45.51
N GLU A 640 22.61 31.24 -46.80
CA GLU A 640 21.92 32.26 -47.58
C GLU A 640 20.54 31.78 -48.08
N SER A 641 20.31 30.45 -48.19
CA SER A 641 19.02 29.86 -48.62
C SER A 641 18.01 29.60 -47.48
N GLY A 642 18.43 29.71 -46.22
CA GLY A 642 17.50 29.62 -45.09
C GLY A 642 17.01 28.21 -44.77
N ASP A 643 17.61 27.17 -45.36
CA ASP A 643 17.33 25.76 -44.99
C ASP A 643 18.27 25.31 -43.87
N GLU A 644 17.78 25.42 -42.64
CA GLU A 644 18.42 24.78 -41.45
C GLU A 644 17.93 23.33 -41.32
N ASP A 645 18.62 22.40 -41.96
CA ASP A 645 18.56 21.00 -41.57
C ASP A 645 19.57 20.79 -40.43
N GLU A 646 19.04 20.51 -39.21
CA GLU A 646 19.82 20.05 -38.05
C GLU A 646 20.33 18.62 -38.30
N ASP A 647 21.55 18.50 -38.82
CA ASP A 647 22.32 17.28 -38.67
C ASP A 647 23.44 17.48 -37.64
N GLN A 648 23.22 16.84 -36.50
CA GLN A 648 24.23 16.63 -35.46
C GLN A 648 25.25 15.61 -35.97
N ALA A 649 26.45 16.06 -36.28
CA ALA A 649 27.66 15.24 -36.09
C ALA A 649 28.95 16.08 -36.18
N ASP A 650 29.84 15.80 -35.28
CA ASP A 650 31.26 16.14 -35.23
C ASP A 650 31.69 17.52 -34.73
N ILE A 651 31.71 17.59 -33.39
CA ILE A 651 32.67 18.45 -32.67
C ILE A 651 34.00 17.70 -32.63
N LEU A 652 34.94 18.10 -33.49
CA LEU A 652 36.35 17.86 -33.28
C LEU A 652 37.13 19.12 -33.60
N ASP A 653 37.64 19.66 -32.52
CA ASP A 653 38.96 20.33 -32.34
C ASP A 653 39.26 21.58 -33.17
N LEU A 654 39.14 22.71 -32.54
CA LEU A 654 40.00 23.90 -32.74
C LEU A 654 40.15 24.62 -31.40
N SER A 655 41.05 24.11 -30.56
CA SER A 655 41.79 24.97 -29.61
C SER A 655 42.78 25.77 -30.42
N ASP A 656 42.61 27.11 -30.40
CA ASP A 656 43.62 28.12 -30.31
C ASP A 656 43.01 29.47 -30.80
N GLU A 657 42.49 30.21 -29.84
CA GLU A 657 42.54 31.65 -29.69
C GLU A 657 41.57 32.08 -28.56
N GLU A 658 42.17 32.55 -27.49
CA GLU A 658 41.45 33.09 -26.31
C GLU A 658 40.54 34.24 -26.72
N PRO A 659 39.26 34.24 -26.36
CA PRO A 659 38.39 35.41 -26.57
C PRO A 659 38.64 36.43 -25.45
N ASN A 660 39.06 37.59 -25.86
CA ASN A 660 39.27 38.80 -25.06
C ASN A 660 38.07 39.12 -24.16
N GLN A 661 38.30 39.12 -22.86
CA GLN A 661 37.27 39.27 -21.78
C GLN A 661 36.40 40.54 -21.85
N LYS A 662 36.65 41.47 -22.77
CA LYS A 662 35.86 42.69 -22.94
C LYS A 662 34.54 42.53 -23.74
N THR A 663 34.42 41.48 -24.55
CA THR A 663 33.20 41.26 -25.39
C THR A 663 32.11 40.46 -24.70
N VAL A 664 32.43 39.69 -23.68
CA VAL A 664 31.45 38.86 -22.92
C VAL A 664 30.64 39.75 -21.96
N ASN A 665 31.27 40.77 -21.39
CA ASN A 665 30.58 41.69 -20.46
C ASN A 665 29.57 42.62 -21.13
N ALA A 666 29.73 42.92 -22.42
CA ALA A 666 28.79 43.77 -23.17
C ALA A 666 27.46 43.04 -23.50
N LYS A 667 27.52 41.74 -23.79
CA LYS A 667 26.31 40.92 -24.04
C LYS A 667 25.47 40.67 -22.77
N TYR A 668 26.10 40.50 -21.63
CA TYR A 668 25.39 40.34 -20.34
C TYR A 668 24.74 41.65 -19.85
N ALA A 669 25.34 42.77 -20.12
CA ALA A 669 24.77 44.08 -19.77
C ALA A 669 23.56 44.44 -20.62
N MET A 670 23.51 44.02 -21.88
CA MET A 670 22.36 44.27 -22.78
C MET A 670 21.15 43.36 -22.45
N GLN A 671 21.37 42.13 -22.04
CA GLN A 671 20.27 41.25 -21.59
C GLN A 671 19.66 41.69 -20.25
N ARG A 672 20.45 42.23 -19.35
CA ARG A 672 19.95 42.79 -18.07
C ARG A 672 19.11 44.06 -18.24
N ARG A 673 19.40 44.89 -19.26
CA ARG A 673 18.60 46.09 -19.59
C ARG A 673 17.26 45.73 -20.25
N LYS A 674 17.17 44.66 -21.05
CA LYS A 674 15.89 44.18 -21.63
C LYS A 674 14.95 43.55 -20.59
N ARG A 675 15.48 42.89 -19.55
CA ARG A 675 14.65 42.34 -18.44
C ARG A 675 14.13 43.38 -17.45
N LYS A 676 14.76 44.58 -17.35
CA LYS A 676 14.26 45.66 -16.47
C LYS A 676 13.18 46.53 -17.12
N LYS A 677 13.08 46.56 -18.44
CA LYS A 677 12.01 47.33 -19.15
C LYS A 677 10.69 46.57 -19.31
N GLY A 678 10.65 45.27 -19.00
CA GLY A 678 9.42 44.42 -19.06
C GLY A 678 8.62 44.36 -17.75
N LYS A 679 9.09 44.98 -16.65
CA LYS A 679 8.40 44.94 -15.34
C LYS A 679 7.70 46.24 -14.92
N HIS A 680 7.51 47.19 -15.86
CA HIS A 680 6.79 48.43 -15.58
C HIS A 680 5.72 48.74 -16.62
N LYS A 681 5.02 47.73 -17.12
CA LYS A 681 3.72 47.91 -17.81
C LYS A 681 2.95 46.59 -17.65
N GLY A 682 2.06 46.57 -16.68
CA GLY A 682 1.10 45.50 -16.46
C GLY A 682 0.65 45.51 -15.01
#